data_28058bb816f689feb1c70c780bd5568f
#
_entry.id   28058bb816f689feb1c70c780bd5568f
#
_cell.length_a   1.000
_cell.length_b   1.000
_cell.length_c   1.000
_cell.angle_alpha   90.00
_cell.angle_beta   90.00
_cell.angle_gamma   90.00
#
_symmetry.space_group_name_H-M   'P 1'
#
loop_
_entity.id
_entity.type
_entity.pdbx_description
1 polymer ?
#
loop_
_entity_poly.entity_id
_entity_poly.type
_entity_poly.pdbx_seq_one_letter_code
_entity_poly.pdbx_strand_id
1 'polypeptide(L)'
;MNKLFKILLGLLWAVPLWAQPCSFSISGYITDESTQKPLVNVHIFIEELQIGSFTNELGFYEIHHICSGNYHIRISHIGCETLKVFLPVTETLTFSKVLHHHAELIDEIIIHGEKQNNTTQSSQAIKKEEIVLKGNKNLADLLEEITGVQSIKNGSGISKPVIHGLTGNRIGIINNGIVQSGQQWGNDHAPEIDPFVAHHISLIKGTGALAYSGGSLGGIVLIEPKELDNEPHLHGQTHYITESNGRGHTANLQLEKKSKGFSWRTLGTFKQSGDTHTPDYYLTNTGKKEINGAFQLESHFSEKWKSNLYYSLFTTENGILRGSHIGNSEDLQQAIRAPKPYFTQDDFSYSINAPKQKVSHHLLKWKNKYQFSDKIIGEFIYAGQINNRKEFDVRRSGRSDIPALSLLQTQHTIEGLFTFQLNDRKSIKTGIQNQLIDNSNNPETGILPLIPDYNSIQSGIFGIFQQQKNNWFYEYGTRYDFKHFNVVSISRTNRSIERFNHLFNNFSFSAGIKHFTTEHIKNSLNIGWVSRSPEINELHSNGLHQGISGIEEGNKNLKQEHAFKIIGTTDIKINNHLFIQVAPYIQNINDYIYLQPENEFRNTIRGAFPVFSYQQTNARIIGNDVMIVYEPTENLKLNLRHAYIKGDDTQNKTPLIGIPAQKLFGSISFRLSDKIHWKNSTATLNGQYVFKQNHLLITQDFLPPPPAYFLLGTQLTTQYQLKKSVLKWNLRVENMLNTTYRDYLNRLRYFSDEKGINFIMGVSYDF
;
A
#
# COMPACT_ATOMS: atom_id res chain seq x y z
N MET A 1 -74.76 -20.96 -13.01
CA MET A 1 -73.32 -21.14 -12.76
C MET A 1 -72.61 -20.01 -12.03
N ASN A 2 -73.26 -18.88 -11.66
CA ASN A 2 -72.62 -17.72 -11.12
C ASN A 2 -72.70 -17.52 -9.60
N LYS A 3 -73.36 -18.42 -8.83
CA LYS A 3 -73.41 -18.33 -7.36
C LYS A 3 -72.48 -19.31 -6.64
N LEU A 4 -72.11 -20.46 -7.25
CA LEU A 4 -71.14 -21.42 -6.68
C LEU A 4 -69.69 -20.93 -6.80
N PHE A 5 -69.39 -20.11 -7.81
CA PHE A 5 -68.04 -19.60 -8.02
C PHE A 5 -67.67 -18.47 -7.01
N LYS A 6 -68.68 -17.71 -6.51
CA LYS A 6 -68.46 -16.70 -5.47
C LYS A 6 -68.32 -17.27 -4.05
N ILE A 7 -68.84 -18.46 -3.80
CA ILE A 7 -68.70 -19.16 -2.51
C ILE A 7 -67.35 -19.87 -2.45
N LEU A 8 -66.83 -20.37 -3.59
CA LEU A 8 -65.48 -20.98 -3.64
C LEU A 8 -64.34 -19.92 -3.52
N LEU A 9 -64.57 -18.66 -3.97
CA LEU A 9 -63.59 -17.56 -3.83
C LEU A 9 -63.59 -16.99 -2.39
N GLY A 10 -64.64 -17.13 -1.62
CA GLY A 10 -64.75 -16.70 -0.22
C GLY A 10 -64.11 -17.69 0.77
N LEU A 11 -63.98 -18.96 0.40
CA LEU A 11 -63.39 -20.00 1.25
C LEU A 11 -61.85 -20.09 1.13
N LEU A 12 -61.24 -19.41 0.15
CA LEU A 12 -59.79 -19.35 -0.02
C LEU A 12 -59.09 -18.26 0.80
N TRP A 13 -59.84 -17.43 1.57
CA TRP A 13 -59.33 -16.33 2.37
C TRP A 13 -59.35 -16.58 3.89
N ALA A 14 -59.73 -17.76 4.35
CA ALA A 14 -59.68 -18.16 5.74
C ALA A 14 -58.57 -19.18 6.00
N VAL A 15 -57.32 -18.86 5.60
CA VAL A 15 -56.18 -19.51 6.21
C VAL A 15 -55.94 -18.83 7.55
N PRO A 16 -56.10 -19.52 8.69
CA PRO A 16 -55.70 -18.94 9.96
C PRO A 16 -54.18 -18.68 9.91
N LEU A 17 -53.80 -17.41 9.89
CA LEU A 17 -52.45 -16.98 10.23
C LEU A 17 -52.20 -17.42 11.66
N TRP A 18 -51.59 -18.58 11.83
CA TRP A 18 -51.01 -18.95 13.11
C TRP A 18 -49.87 -17.99 13.38
N ALA A 19 -50.15 -16.90 14.10
CA ALA A 19 -49.13 -16.05 14.68
C ALA A 19 -48.32 -16.94 15.61
N GLN A 20 -47.08 -17.22 15.25
CA GLN A 20 -46.12 -17.88 16.17
C GLN A 20 -46.01 -16.98 17.41
N PRO A 21 -46.14 -17.56 18.63
CA PRO A 21 -45.99 -16.77 19.84
C PRO A 21 -44.52 -16.28 19.92
N CYS A 22 -44.34 -14.95 19.86
CA CYS A 22 -43.06 -14.30 20.05
C CYS A 22 -42.75 -14.25 21.56
N SER A 23 -42.32 -15.39 22.13
CA SER A 23 -42.18 -15.60 23.57
C SER A 23 -40.72 -15.62 24.05
N PHE A 24 -39.74 -15.49 23.12
CA PHE A 24 -38.33 -15.53 23.51
C PHE A 24 -37.84 -14.17 23.99
N SER A 25 -36.79 -14.17 24.79
CA SER A 25 -36.05 -12.98 25.17
C SER A 25 -34.53 -13.16 24.93
N ILE A 26 -33.84 -12.05 24.69
CA ILE A 26 -32.39 -11.99 24.66
C ILE A 26 -31.95 -11.09 25.80
N SER A 27 -31.12 -11.59 26.68
CA SER A 27 -30.55 -10.81 27.78
C SER A 27 -29.03 -11.04 27.86
N GLY A 28 -28.32 -10.17 28.56
CA GLY A 28 -26.88 -10.32 28.73
C GLY A 28 -26.19 -9.11 29.34
N TYR A 29 -24.88 -9.20 29.42
CA TYR A 29 -24.04 -8.15 29.97
C TYR A 29 -23.10 -7.62 28.89
N ILE A 30 -22.91 -6.31 28.89
CA ILE A 30 -21.91 -5.66 28.05
C ILE A 30 -20.86 -5.01 28.93
N THR A 31 -19.59 -5.39 28.70
CA THR A 31 -18.44 -4.91 29.45
C THR A 31 -17.41 -4.26 28.53
N ASP A 32 -16.58 -3.42 29.08
CA ASP A 32 -15.45 -2.82 28.38
C ASP A 32 -14.26 -3.81 28.34
N GLU A 33 -13.64 -3.96 27.17
CA GLU A 33 -12.55 -4.95 27.00
C GLU A 33 -11.30 -4.58 27.81
N SER A 34 -10.98 -3.29 27.90
CA SER A 34 -9.74 -2.84 28.55
C SER A 34 -9.83 -2.82 30.07
N THR A 35 -10.99 -2.43 30.60
CA THR A 35 -11.20 -2.24 32.03
C THR A 35 -11.99 -3.37 32.69
N GLN A 36 -12.63 -4.23 31.89
CA GLN A 36 -13.58 -5.29 32.32
C GLN A 36 -14.76 -4.75 33.15
N LYS A 37 -15.00 -3.43 33.14
CA LYS A 37 -16.11 -2.79 33.85
C LYS A 37 -17.39 -2.83 33.02
N PRO A 38 -18.57 -2.86 33.67
CA PRO A 38 -19.85 -2.76 32.99
C PRO A 38 -19.94 -1.47 32.16
N LEU A 39 -20.49 -1.56 30.93
CA LEU A 39 -20.81 -0.41 30.10
C LEU A 39 -22.28 -0.03 30.23
N VAL A 40 -22.53 1.19 30.66
CA VAL A 40 -23.87 1.76 30.87
C VAL A 40 -24.33 2.45 29.58
N ASN A 41 -25.65 2.44 29.31
CA ASN A 41 -26.25 3.07 28.13
C ASN A 41 -25.74 2.54 26.76
N VAL A 42 -25.29 1.29 26.70
CA VAL A 42 -25.06 0.60 25.44
C VAL A 42 -26.41 0.33 24.78
N HIS A 43 -26.59 0.70 23.54
CA HIS A 43 -27.79 0.43 22.76
C HIS A 43 -27.67 -0.90 22.04
N ILE A 44 -28.48 -1.88 22.41
CA ILE A 44 -28.63 -3.17 21.74
C ILE A 44 -29.90 -3.12 20.91
N PHE A 45 -29.79 -3.26 19.59
CA PHE A 45 -30.87 -3.04 18.64
C PHE A 45 -30.97 -4.20 17.65
N ILE A 46 -32.18 -4.77 17.50
CA ILE A 46 -32.49 -5.84 16.55
C ILE A 46 -33.00 -5.19 15.27
N GLU A 47 -32.22 -5.26 14.19
CA GLU A 47 -32.49 -4.52 12.95
C GLU A 47 -33.79 -4.97 12.26
N GLU A 48 -34.12 -6.26 12.24
CA GLU A 48 -35.31 -6.79 11.59
C GLU A 48 -36.58 -6.49 12.33
N LEU A 49 -36.52 -6.46 13.66
CA LEU A 49 -37.71 -6.22 14.50
C LEU A 49 -37.90 -4.74 14.85
N GLN A 50 -36.89 -3.90 14.61
CA GLN A 50 -36.87 -2.48 14.97
C GLN A 50 -37.14 -2.23 16.48
N ILE A 51 -36.68 -3.16 17.35
CA ILE A 51 -36.76 -3.08 18.81
C ILE A 51 -35.36 -3.09 19.40
N GLY A 52 -35.19 -2.52 20.57
CA GLY A 52 -33.92 -2.51 21.28
C GLY A 52 -34.05 -2.20 22.76
N SER A 53 -32.92 -2.31 23.47
CA SER A 53 -32.80 -2.02 24.89
C SER A 53 -31.48 -1.31 25.16
N PHE A 54 -31.38 -0.65 26.32
CA PHE A 54 -30.13 -0.04 26.79
C PHE A 54 -29.62 -0.79 28.01
N THR A 55 -28.30 -0.88 28.17
CA THR A 55 -27.71 -1.44 29.37
C THR A 55 -27.90 -0.52 30.56
N ASN A 56 -28.15 -1.11 31.73
CA ASN A 56 -28.23 -0.42 33.03
C ASN A 56 -26.85 -0.20 33.66
N GLU A 57 -26.78 0.29 34.91
CA GLU A 57 -25.54 0.56 35.65
C GLU A 57 -24.64 -0.68 35.86
N LEU A 58 -25.21 -1.89 35.78
CA LEU A 58 -24.50 -3.17 35.86
C LEU A 58 -24.11 -3.71 34.49
N GLY A 59 -24.34 -2.94 33.40
CA GLY A 59 -24.11 -3.38 32.04
C GLY A 59 -25.11 -4.43 31.53
N PHE A 60 -26.21 -4.68 32.27
CA PHE A 60 -27.22 -5.67 31.93
C PHE A 60 -28.28 -5.09 31.00
N TYR A 61 -28.73 -5.87 30.00
CA TYR A 61 -29.83 -5.56 29.11
C TYR A 61 -30.75 -6.76 28.92
N GLU A 62 -32.02 -6.51 28.54
CA GLU A 62 -32.98 -7.52 28.17
C GLU A 62 -33.94 -6.99 27.11
N ILE A 63 -34.26 -7.82 26.11
CA ILE A 63 -35.23 -7.54 25.03
C ILE A 63 -36.20 -8.71 24.99
N HIS A 64 -37.51 -8.40 25.15
CA HIS A 64 -38.57 -9.39 25.18
C HIS A 64 -39.35 -9.45 23.86
N HIS A 65 -40.25 -10.43 23.75
CA HIS A 65 -41.20 -10.63 22.64
C HIS A 65 -40.52 -10.90 21.31
N ILE A 66 -39.44 -11.70 21.29
CA ILE A 66 -38.74 -12.09 20.09
C ILE A 66 -39.32 -13.39 19.55
N CYS A 67 -39.61 -13.44 18.25
CA CYS A 67 -40.04 -14.66 17.57
C CYS A 67 -38.83 -15.52 17.21
N SER A 68 -39.07 -16.81 16.91
CA SER A 68 -38.02 -17.63 16.31
C SER A 68 -37.61 -17.06 14.95
N GLY A 69 -36.29 -16.83 14.74
CA GLY A 69 -35.81 -16.22 13.52
C GLY A 69 -34.33 -15.94 13.55
N ASN A 70 -33.86 -15.34 12.48
CA ASN A 70 -32.45 -14.92 12.32
C ASN A 70 -32.40 -13.40 12.35
N TYR A 71 -31.59 -12.85 13.26
CA TYR A 71 -31.55 -11.41 13.52
C TYR A 71 -30.16 -10.83 13.47
N HIS A 72 -30.06 -9.59 12.97
CA HIS A 72 -28.86 -8.77 13.12
C HIS A 72 -29.00 -7.91 14.37
N ILE A 73 -28.13 -8.16 15.32
CA ILE A 73 -28.06 -7.37 16.55
C ILE A 73 -26.95 -6.35 16.38
N ARG A 74 -27.31 -5.09 16.44
CA ARG A 74 -26.38 -3.96 16.46
C ARG A 74 -26.19 -3.50 17.90
N ILE A 75 -24.96 -3.54 18.37
CA ILE A 75 -24.56 -3.10 19.71
C ILE A 75 -23.72 -1.83 19.52
N SER A 76 -24.19 -0.72 20.03
CA SER A 76 -23.53 0.59 19.88
C SER A 76 -23.47 1.34 21.22
N HIS A 77 -22.34 1.97 21.47
CA HIS A 77 -22.09 2.81 22.64
C HIS A 77 -21.28 4.03 22.22
N ILE A 78 -21.48 5.17 22.90
CA ILE A 78 -20.67 6.37 22.66
C ILE A 78 -19.22 6.05 23.02
N GLY A 79 -18.30 6.19 22.07
CA GLY A 79 -16.88 5.87 22.26
C GLY A 79 -16.51 4.39 22.10
N CYS A 80 -17.41 3.54 21.58
CA CYS A 80 -17.12 2.15 21.24
C CYS A 80 -17.38 1.86 19.75
N GLU A 81 -16.63 0.94 19.17
CA GLU A 81 -16.93 0.43 17.84
C GLU A 81 -18.29 -0.27 17.82
N THR A 82 -19.15 0.10 16.87
CA THR A 82 -20.45 -0.54 16.71
C THR A 82 -20.27 -1.98 16.26
N LEU A 83 -20.63 -2.92 17.11
CA LEU A 83 -20.59 -4.34 16.82
C LEU A 83 -21.90 -4.78 16.17
N LYS A 84 -21.83 -5.41 15.00
CA LYS A 84 -22.96 -6.11 14.38
C LYS A 84 -22.75 -7.60 14.49
N VAL A 85 -23.75 -8.31 15.01
CA VAL A 85 -23.69 -9.75 15.19
C VAL A 85 -24.95 -10.40 14.61
N PHE A 86 -24.75 -11.44 13.82
CA PHE A 86 -25.83 -12.28 13.34
C PHE A 86 -26.14 -13.37 14.39
N LEU A 87 -27.39 -13.43 14.85
CA LEU A 87 -27.82 -14.34 15.91
C LEU A 87 -29.09 -15.10 15.50
N PRO A 88 -29.03 -16.43 15.36
CA PRO A 88 -30.23 -17.26 15.23
C PRO A 88 -30.90 -17.42 16.61
N VAL A 89 -32.15 -17.04 16.72
CA VAL A 89 -32.95 -17.15 17.94
C VAL A 89 -33.97 -18.26 17.77
N THR A 90 -33.78 -19.37 18.47
CA THR A 90 -34.70 -20.52 18.50
C THR A 90 -35.23 -20.79 19.91
N GLU A 91 -34.65 -20.12 20.91
CA GLU A 91 -35.00 -20.19 22.33
C GLU A 91 -34.62 -18.89 23.03
N THR A 92 -34.96 -18.71 24.29
CA THR A 92 -34.49 -17.58 25.11
C THR A 92 -32.97 -17.70 25.32
N LEU A 93 -32.24 -16.65 24.96
CA LEU A 93 -30.78 -16.66 24.91
C LEU A 93 -30.15 -15.66 25.88
N THR A 94 -29.04 -16.08 26.50
CA THR A 94 -28.12 -15.14 27.18
C THR A 94 -26.99 -14.79 26.22
N PHE A 95 -26.89 -13.50 25.84
CA PHE A 95 -25.93 -13.01 24.87
C PHE A 95 -25.13 -11.85 25.45
N SER A 96 -23.98 -12.15 26.05
CA SER A 96 -23.07 -11.16 26.62
C SER A 96 -21.94 -10.86 25.63
N LYS A 97 -21.52 -9.60 25.56
CA LYS A 97 -20.44 -9.14 24.69
C LYS A 97 -19.52 -8.15 25.40
N VAL A 98 -18.29 -8.14 24.96
CA VAL A 98 -17.28 -7.16 25.35
C VAL A 98 -17.17 -6.15 24.22
N LEU A 99 -17.31 -4.86 24.52
CA LEU A 99 -17.09 -3.80 23.54
C LEU A 99 -15.70 -3.21 23.73
N HIS A 100 -15.06 -2.98 22.61
CA HIS A 100 -13.83 -2.21 22.57
C HIS A 100 -14.18 -0.74 22.73
N HIS A 101 -13.73 -0.11 23.81
CA HIS A 101 -13.90 1.32 23.99
C HIS A 101 -12.93 2.02 23.05
N HIS A 102 -13.47 2.51 21.93
CA HIS A 102 -12.86 3.62 21.25
C HIS A 102 -13.27 4.87 22.03
N ALA A 103 -12.41 5.31 22.92
CA ALA A 103 -12.29 6.74 23.03
C ALA A 103 -12.05 7.20 21.58
N GLU A 104 -12.83 8.12 21.02
CA GLU A 104 -12.50 8.87 19.79
C GLU A 104 -11.29 9.78 20.09
N LEU A 105 -10.30 9.17 20.60
CA LEU A 105 -9.00 9.66 20.95
C LEU A 105 -8.15 9.41 19.76
N ILE A 106 -7.63 10.50 19.20
CA ILE A 106 -6.46 10.45 18.33
C ILE A 106 -6.29 9.01 17.89
N ASP A 107 -6.91 8.69 16.75
CA ASP A 107 -6.80 7.34 16.20
C ASP A 107 -5.33 6.96 16.28
N GLU A 108 -4.98 6.26 17.34
CA GLU A 108 -3.67 5.65 17.42
C GLU A 108 -3.53 4.97 16.09
N ILE A 109 -2.42 5.16 15.39
CA ILE A 109 -2.11 4.41 14.19
C ILE A 109 -1.97 2.95 14.66
N ILE A 110 -3.12 2.35 14.98
CA ILE A 110 -3.21 0.99 15.45
C ILE A 110 -3.27 0.17 14.17
N ILE A 111 -2.23 -0.58 13.96
CA ILE A 111 -2.24 -1.70 13.04
C ILE A 111 -3.24 -2.69 13.64
N HIS A 112 -4.52 -2.59 13.24
CA HIS A 112 -5.53 -3.59 13.55
C HIS A 112 -5.33 -4.82 12.67
N GLY A 113 -4.44 -5.69 13.11
CA GLY A 113 -4.43 -7.11 12.80
C GLY A 113 -4.25 -7.82 14.13
N GLU A 114 -4.94 -8.91 14.34
CA GLU A 114 -4.91 -9.70 15.55
C GLU A 114 -3.53 -9.75 16.22
N LYS A 115 -3.42 -9.33 17.50
CA LYS A 115 -2.21 -9.43 18.35
C LYS A 115 -0.93 -8.71 17.87
N GLN A 116 -0.96 -7.81 16.91
CA GLN A 116 0.25 -7.09 16.46
C GLN A 116 0.65 -5.87 17.34
N ASN A 117 -0.03 -5.60 18.45
CA ASN A 117 0.43 -4.59 19.41
C ASN A 117 1.81 -4.90 20.04
N ASN A 118 2.37 -6.07 19.73
CA ASN A 118 3.64 -6.56 20.24
C ASN A 118 4.70 -6.59 19.13
N THR A 119 5.08 -5.45 18.59
CA THR A 119 6.31 -5.28 17.81
C THR A 119 7.12 -4.12 18.35
N THR A 120 8.42 -4.26 18.30
CA THR A 120 9.36 -3.16 18.62
C THR A 120 9.57 -2.21 17.46
N GLN A 121 9.12 -2.60 16.27
CA GLN A 121 9.38 -1.88 15.02
C GLN A 121 8.58 -0.58 14.93
N SER A 122 9.21 0.48 14.39
CA SER A 122 8.50 1.69 14.00
C SER A 122 7.58 1.38 12.82
N SER A 123 6.29 1.55 12.99
CA SER A 123 5.31 1.25 11.95
C SER A 123 4.21 2.30 11.87
N GLN A 124 3.69 2.52 10.68
CA GLN A 124 2.54 3.38 10.40
C GLN A 124 1.64 2.69 9.37
N ALA A 125 0.35 2.99 9.38
CA ALA A 125 -0.61 2.38 8.47
C ALA A 125 -1.58 3.40 7.87
N ILE A 126 -2.03 3.12 6.65
CA ILE A 126 -3.10 3.83 5.96
C ILE A 126 -4.35 2.95 6.08
N LYS A 127 -5.42 3.51 6.62
CA LYS A 127 -6.69 2.80 6.86
C LYS A 127 -7.54 2.70 5.60
N LYS A 128 -8.52 1.79 5.61
CA LYS A 128 -9.44 1.55 4.49
C LYS A 128 -10.16 2.82 4.02
N GLU A 129 -10.60 3.66 4.95
CA GLU A 129 -11.29 4.92 4.64
C GLU A 129 -10.40 5.85 3.81
N GLU A 130 -9.14 5.99 4.16
CA GLU A 130 -8.17 6.81 3.45
C GLU A 130 -7.80 6.22 2.08
N ILE A 131 -7.68 4.88 2.00
CA ILE A 131 -7.47 4.16 0.73
C ILE A 131 -8.62 4.45 -0.24
N VAL A 132 -9.86 4.37 0.24
CA VAL A 132 -11.06 4.64 -0.56
C VAL A 132 -11.14 6.12 -0.98
N LEU A 133 -10.90 7.05 -0.05
CA LEU A 133 -10.90 8.49 -0.33
C LEU A 133 -9.91 8.88 -1.43
N LYS A 134 -8.75 8.21 -1.47
CA LYS A 134 -7.65 8.47 -2.41
C LYS A 134 -7.47 7.37 -3.45
N GLY A 135 -8.51 6.61 -3.74
CA GLY A 135 -8.48 5.44 -4.63
C GLY A 135 -8.13 5.74 -6.09
N ASN A 136 -8.14 7.02 -6.52
CA ASN A 136 -7.60 7.47 -7.81
C ASN A 136 -6.06 7.43 -7.87
N LYS A 137 -5.35 7.45 -6.71
CA LYS A 137 -3.89 7.36 -6.63
C LYS A 137 -3.40 5.93 -6.87
N ASN A 138 -2.14 5.78 -7.28
CA ASN A 138 -1.44 4.50 -7.24
C ASN A 138 -0.89 4.22 -5.84
N LEU A 139 -0.35 3.01 -5.63
CA LEU A 139 0.14 2.59 -4.31
C LEU A 139 1.28 3.48 -3.77
N ALA A 140 2.25 3.85 -4.60
CA ALA A 140 3.39 4.64 -4.15
C ALA A 140 2.98 6.07 -3.77
N ASP A 141 2.10 6.70 -4.55
CA ASP A 141 1.56 8.03 -4.25
C ASP A 141 0.66 8.02 -3.00
N LEU A 142 -0.04 6.91 -2.76
CA LEU A 142 -0.83 6.73 -1.53
C LEU A 142 0.07 6.63 -0.29
N LEU A 143 1.21 5.95 -0.41
CA LEU A 143 2.18 5.80 0.68
C LEU A 143 2.82 7.14 1.11
N GLU A 144 2.76 8.21 0.31
CA GLU A 144 3.21 9.55 0.71
C GLU A 144 2.39 10.15 1.89
N GLU A 145 1.24 9.54 2.22
CA GLU A 145 0.48 9.90 3.42
C GLU A 145 1.18 9.48 4.73
N ILE A 146 2.17 8.59 4.64
CA ILE A 146 2.99 8.16 5.78
C ILE A 146 4.18 9.11 5.94
N THR A 147 4.44 9.55 7.16
CA THR A 147 5.58 10.44 7.49
C THR A 147 6.90 9.77 7.09
N GLY A 148 7.82 10.50 6.44
CA GLY A 148 9.11 9.98 6.00
C GLY A 148 9.06 9.15 4.71
N VAL A 149 7.90 9.10 4.04
CA VAL A 149 7.75 8.49 2.72
C VAL A 149 7.57 9.55 1.65
N GLN A 150 8.28 9.39 0.55
CA GLN A 150 8.13 10.12 -0.69
C GLN A 150 8.11 9.13 -1.85
N SER A 151 7.99 9.58 -3.10
CA SER A 151 8.05 8.70 -4.26
C SER A 151 8.99 9.24 -5.35
N ILE A 152 9.75 8.35 -5.95
CA ILE A 152 10.36 8.64 -7.26
C ILE A 152 9.26 8.51 -8.28
N LYS A 153 9.08 9.57 -9.09
CA LYS A 153 8.07 9.63 -10.15
C LYS A 153 8.72 9.60 -11.53
N ASN A 154 8.01 8.98 -12.44
CA ASN A 154 8.35 8.99 -13.84
C ASN A 154 7.12 9.41 -14.65
N GLY A 155 6.74 10.67 -14.46
CA GLY A 155 5.47 11.19 -14.93
C GLY A 155 4.28 10.86 -14.04
N SER A 156 3.07 11.01 -14.57
CA SER A 156 1.82 10.94 -13.81
C SER A 156 1.35 9.52 -13.46
N GLY A 157 1.87 8.49 -14.13
CA GLY A 157 1.37 7.11 -14.02
C GLY A 157 2.31 6.12 -13.33
N ILE A 158 3.59 6.45 -13.18
CA ILE A 158 4.63 5.53 -12.72
C ILE A 158 5.35 6.13 -11.52
N SER A 159 5.25 5.47 -10.36
CA SER A 159 5.96 5.89 -9.14
C SER A 159 6.38 4.72 -8.28
N LYS A 160 7.51 4.88 -7.56
CA LYS A 160 8.02 3.95 -6.54
C LYS A 160 8.23 4.64 -5.21
N PRO A 161 7.94 3.98 -4.07
CA PRO A 161 8.14 4.59 -2.77
C PRO A 161 9.63 4.79 -2.47
N VAL A 162 9.91 5.88 -1.74
CA VAL A 162 11.20 6.19 -1.12
C VAL A 162 10.98 6.26 0.37
N ILE A 163 11.63 5.39 1.13
CA ILE A 163 11.49 5.29 2.58
C ILE A 163 12.85 5.55 3.20
N HIS A 164 12.95 6.57 4.04
CA HIS A 164 14.22 6.98 4.66
C HIS A 164 15.37 7.11 3.64
N GLY A 165 15.07 7.70 2.46
CA GLY A 165 16.05 7.89 1.36
C GLY A 165 16.38 6.66 0.55
N LEU A 166 15.83 5.51 0.88
CA LEU A 166 16.05 4.26 0.15
C LEU A 166 14.85 3.94 -0.75
N THR A 167 15.12 3.36 -1.91
CA THR A 167 14.13 3.03 -2.94
C THR A 167 14.51 1.76 -3.70
N GLY A 168 13.61 1.32 -4.59
CA GLY A 168 13.85 0.19 -5.49
C GLY A 168 13.98 -1.12 -4.74
N ASN A 169 15.03 -1.87 -5.07
CA ASN A 169 15.27 -3.22 -4.53
C ASN A 169 15.56 -3.27 -3.01
N ARG A 170 15.63 -2.11 -2.34
CA ARG A 170 15.82 -2.01 -0.88
C ARG A 170 14.53 -1.95 -0.08
N ILE A 171 13.38 -1.86 -0.78
CA ILE A 171 12.07 -1.83 -0.15
C ILE A 171 11.33 -3.11 -0.51
N GLY A 172 10.89 -3.85 0.49
CA GLY A 172 10.02 -5.01 0.30
C GLY A 172 8.58 -4.56 0.06
N ILE A 173 7.98 -4.95 -1.05
CA ILE A 173 6.54 -4.78 -1.32
C ILE A 173 5.88 -6.14 -1.17
N ILE A 174 4.99 -6.27 -0.20
CA ILE A 174 4.40 -7.55 0.20
C ILE A 174 2.90 -7.50 -0.04
N ASN A 175 2.43 -8.25 -1.02
CA ASN A 175 1.02 -8.38 -1.37
C ASN A 175 0.43 -9.63 -0.71
N ASN A 176 -0.44 -9.43 0.27
CA ASN A 176 -1.07 -10.53 1.02
C ASN A 176 -0.04 -11.56 1.53
N GLY A 177 1.08 -11.08 2.10
CA GLY A 177 2.16 -11.90 2.63
C GLY A 177 3.16 -12.44 1.59
N ILE A 178 3.00 -12.16 0.29
CA ILE A 178 3.88 -12.61 -0.78
C ILE A 178 4.70 -11.44 -1.34
N VAL A 179 6.01 -11.62 -1.48
CA VAL A 179 6.90 -10.62 -2.10
C VAL A 179 6.48 -10.41 -3.55
N GLN A 180 6.16 -9.15 -3.89
CA GLN A 180 5.74 -8.76 -5.24
C GLN A 180 6.88 -8.96 -6.25
N SER A 181 6.63 -9.71 -7.33
CA SER A 181 7.59 -9.89 -8.42
C SER A 181 7.68 -8.67 -9.33
N GLY A 182 8.71 -8.62 -10.19
CA GLY A 182 8.87 -7.55 -11.18
C GLY A 182 9.41 -6.22 -10.63
N GLN A 183 9.75 -6.14 -9.34
CA GLN A 183 10.28 -4.91 -8.73
C GLN A 183 11.78 -4.71 -9.01
N GLN A 184 12.50 -5.77 -9.36
CA GLN A 184 13.94 -5.82 -9.60
C GLN A 184 14.36 -5.34 -11.00
N TRP A 185 13.44 -4.85 -11.84
CA TRP A 185 13.77 -4.46 -13.21
C TRP A 185 14.18 -2.99 -13.37
N GLY A 186 13.95 -2.15 -12.36
CA GLY A 186 14.32 -0.75 -12.40
C GLY A 186 13.46 0.15 -11.51
N ASN A 187 13.85 1.41 -11.41
CA ASN A 187 13.14 2.39 -10.56
C ASN A 187 11.88 2.99 -11.21
N ASP A 188 11.66 2.76 -12.47
CA ASP A 188 10.53 3.23 -13.28
C ASP A 188 9.41 2.19 -13.42
N HIS A 189 9.45 1.15 -12.60
CA HIS A 189 8.42 0.13 -12.53
C HIS A 189 7.60 0.30 -11.25
N ALA A 190 6.37 0.81 -11.37
CA ALA A 190 5.46 0.98 -10.24
C ALA A 190 5.11 -0.38 -9.60
N PRO A 191 4.81 -0.43 -8.30
CA PRO A 191 4.20 -1.61 -7.69
C PRO A 191 2.84 -1.91 -8.35
N GLU A 192 2.70 -3.11 -8.90
CA GLU A 192 1.55 -3.56 -9.66
C GLU A 192 0.51 -4.18 -8.72
N ILE A 193 -0.05 -3.35 -7.85
CA ILE A 193 -1.03 -3.73 -6.83
C ILE A 193 -2.13 -2.68 -6.80
N ASP A 194 -3.37 -3.14 -6.87
CA ASP A 194 -4.54 -2.28 -6.66
C ASP A 194 -4.71 -1.97 -5.16
N PRO A 195 -4.62 -0.71 -4.72
CA PRO A 195 -4.82 -0.38 -3.31
C PRO A 195 -6.18 -0.81 -2.74
N PHE A 196 -7.22 -0.93 -3.56
CA PHE A 196 -8.55 -1.35 -3.11
C PHE A 196 -8.60 -2.78 -2.55
N VAL A 197 -7.62 -3.65 -2.86
CA VAL A 197 -7.54 -5.00 -2.27
C VAL A 197 -7.24 -4.94 -0.76
N ALA A 198 -6.63 -3.84 -0.30
CA ALA A 198 -6.18 -3.70 1.08
C ALA A 198 -7.32 -3.26 2.03
N HIS A 199 -7.34 -3.82 3.22
CA HIS A 199 -8.03 -3.27 4.37
C HIS A 199 -7.19 -2.19 5.04
N HIS A 200 -5.89 -2.44 5.14
CA HIS A 200 -4.91 -1.45 5.56
C HIS A 200 -3.60 -1.69 4.79
N ILE A 201 -2.81 -0.63 4.63
CA ILE A 201 -1.48 -0.68 4.06
C ILE A 201 -0.52 -0.24 5.15
N SER A 202 0.29 -1.17 5.63
CA SER A 202 1.24 -0.92 6.72
C SER A 202 2.65 -0.73 6.18
N LEU A 203 3.36 0.23 6.73
CA LEU A 203 4.78 0.42 6.50
C LEU A 203 5.55 0.12 7.79
N ILE A 204 6.46 -0.86 7.74
CA ILE A 204 7.43 -1.14 8.79
C ILE A 204 8.76 -0.49 8.41
N LYS A 205 9.18 0.52 9.17
CA LYS A 205 10.39 1.30 8.92
C LYS A 205 11.55 0.69 9.68
N GLY A 206 12.33 -0.13 9.06
CA GLY A 206 13.50 -0.71 9.73
C GLY A 206 13.84 -2.10 9.25
N THR A 207 14.64 -2.77 10.03
CA THR A 207 15.25 -4.06 9.71
C THR A 207 14.47 -5.27 10.23
N GLY A 208 13.34 -5.05 10.90
CA GLY A 208 12.49 -6.11 11.49
C GLY A 208 11.64 -6.91 10.51
N ALA A 209 11.86 -6.72 9.21
CA ALA A 209 11.12 -7.38 8.13
C ALA A 209 11.52 -8.83 7.87
N LEU A 210 12.29 -9.45 8.76
CA LEU A 210 12.96 -10.75 8.55
C LEU A 210 12.01 -11.90 8.22
N ALA A 211 10.77 -11.85 8.72
CA ALA A 211 9.77 -12.88 8.44
C ALA A 211 9.25 -12.84 7.00
N TYR A 212 9.41 -11.72 6.28
CA TYR A 212 8.79 -11.52 4.98
C TYR A 212 9.81 -11.58 3.84
N SER A 213 10.96 -10.93 3.98
CA SER A 213 11.96 -10.85 2.92
C SER A 213 13.34 -10.61 3.51
N GLY A 214 14.37 -11.24 2.95
CA GLY A 214 15.76 -10.83 3.11
C GLY A 214 16.09 -9.61 2.24
N GLY A 215 16.97 -8.73 2.71
CA GLY A 215 17.48 -7.62 1.90
C GLY A 215 16.66 -6.33 1.89
N SER A 216 15.56 -6.23 2.65
CA SER A 216 14.74 -5.01 2.75
C SER A 216 15.37 -3.97 3.68
N LEU A 217 16.43 -3.28 3.22
CA LEU A 217 17.21 -2.30 3.99
C LEU A 217 16.38 -1.07 4.41
N GLY A 218 15.46 -0.63 3.55
CA GLY A 218 14.61 0.56 3.75
C GLY A 218 13.39 0.29 4.61
N GLY A 219 12.94 -0.96 4.65
CA GLY A 219 11.71 -1.39 5.28
C GLY A 219 10.79 -2.16 4.33
N ILE A 220 9.59 -2.48 4.81
CA ILE A 220 8.58 -3.21 4.02
C ILE A 220 7.23 -2.53 4.04
N VAL A 221 6.54 -2.61 2.91
CA VAL A 221 5.15 -2.23 2.73
C VAL A 221 4.31 -3.51 2.70
N LEU A 222 3.37 -3.62 3.63
CA LEU A 222 2.44 -4.75 3.72
C LEU A 222 1.08 -4.31 3.19
N ILE A 223 0.57 -4.99 2.19
CA ILE A 223 -0.76 -4.81 1.64
C ILE A 223 -1.59 -6.02 2.06
N GLU A 224 -2.49 -5.82 3.03
CA GLU A 224 -3.22 -6.91 3.65
C GLU A 224 -4.73 -6.78 3.41
N PRO A 225 -5.37 -7.76 2.77
CA PRO A 225 -6.82 -7.80 2.66
C PRO A 225 -7.47 -8.00 4.04
N LYS A 226 -8.68 -7.47 4.22
CA LYS A 226 -9.51 -7.79 5.39
C LYS A 226 -9.76 -9.31 5.45
N GLU A 227 -9.83 -9.89 6.62
CA GLU A 227 -10.38 -11.23 6.81
C GLU A 227 -11.81 -11.30 6.25
N LEU A 228 -12.23 -12.50 5.81
CA LEU A 228 -13.57 -12.66 5.25
C LEU A 228 -14.60 -12.62 6.39
N ASP A 229 -15.64 -11.81 6.19
CA ASP A 229 -16.72 -11.68 7.18
C ASP A 229 -17.55 -12.96 7.30
N ASN A 230 -18.12 -13.16 8.47
CA ASN A 230 -19.00 -14.31 8.75
C ASN A 230 -20.47 -14.03 8.41
N GLU A 231 -20.74 -13.02 7.59
CA GLU A 231 -22.07 -12.58 7.19
C GLU A 231 -22.67 -13.53 6.11
N PRO A 232 -23.83 -14.19 6.36
CA PRO A 232 -24.41 -15.12 5.40
C PRO A 232 -25.13 -14.43 4.25
N HIS A 233 -25.36 -13.10 4.33
CA HIS A 233 -25.98 -12.32 3.28
C HIS A 233 -24.93 -11.80 2.30
N LEU A 234 -25.36 -11.59 1.05
CA LEU A 234 -24.54 -10.88 0.08
C LEU A 234 -24.51 -9.41 0.48
N HIS A 235 -23.31 -8.90 0.71
CA HIS A 235 -23.06 -7.50 1.01
C HIS A 235 -21.88 -7.00 0.21
N GLY A 236 -21.71 -5.70 0.14
CA GLY A 236 -20.66 -5.14 -0.68
C GLY A 236 -20.52 -3.64 -0.56
N GLN A 237 -19.56 -3.14 -1.32
CA GLN A 237 -19.24 -1.73 -1.42
C GLN A 237 -19.02 -1.36 -2.88
N THR A 238 -19.47 -0.20 -3.29
CA THR A 238 -19.09 0.39 -4.58
C THR A 238 -18.55 1.79 -4.40
N HIS A 239 -17.53 2.13 -5.16
CA HIS A 239 -16.88 3.43 -5.12
C HIS A 239 -16.75 3.99 -6.53
N TYR A 240 -17.07 5.26 -6.69
CA TYR A 240 -16.83 5.98 -7.93
C TYR A 240 -16.13 7.30 -7.64
N ILE A 241 -15.02 7.56 -8.31
CA ILE A 241 -14.24 8.79 -8.16
C ILE A 241 -14.05 9.39 -9.55
N THR A 242 -14.27 10.69 -9.68
CA THR A 242 -13.94 11.47 -10.87
C THR A 242 -13.01 12.62 -10.52
N GLU A 243 -12.14 12.99 -11.45
CA GLU A 243 -11.18 14.09 -11.29
C GLU A 243 -11.14 14.96 -12.53
N SER A 244 -10.99 16.27 -12.35
CA SER A 244 -11.00 17.25 -13.43
C SER A 244 -9.71 17.24 -14.24
N ASN A 245 -8.56 17.13 -13.58
CA ASN A 245 -7.26 17.12 -14.23
C ASN A 245 -6.95 15.70 -14.73
N GLY A 246 -6.82 15.55 -16.04
CA GLY A 246 -6.79 14.25 -16.71
C GLY A 246 -8.19 13.68 -16.99
N ARG A 247 -9.27 14.37 -16.60
CA ARG A 247 -10.68 13.93 -16.75
C ARG A 247 -10.82 12.47 -16.34
N GLY A 248 -10.28 12.15 -15.15
CA GLY A 248 -10.11 10.78 -14.69
C GLY A 248 -11.39 10.18 -14.10
N HIS A 249 -11.54 8.86 -14.23
CA HIS A 249 -12.62 8.06 -13.68
C HIS A 249 -12.04 6.82 -13.00
N THR A 250 -12.48 6.55 -11.78
CA THR A 250 -12.15 5.32 -11.03
C THR A 250 -13.45 4.70 -10.54
N ALA A 251 -13.70 3.46 -10.88
CA ALA A 251 -14.83 2.68 -10.38
C ALA A 251 -14.32 1.41 -9.69
N ASN A 252 -14.85 1.11 -8.52
CA ASN A 252 -14.54 -0.11 -7.79
C ASN A 252 -15.83 -0.75 -7.26
N LEU A 253 -15.90 -2.08 -7.33
CA LEU A 253 -16.97 -2.89 -6.75
C LEU A 253 -16.34 -4.02 -5.95
N GLN A 254 -16.79 -4.20 -4.72
CA GLN A 254 -16.46 -5.34 -3.87
C GLN A 254 -17.73 -6.04 -3.43
N LEU A 255 -17.77 -7.36 -3.54
CA LEU A 255 -18.85 -8.24 -3.09
C LEU A 255 -18.30 -9.30 -2.17
N GLU A 256 -19.04 -9.62 -1.11
CA GLU A 256 -18.63 -10.60 -0.11
C GLU A 256 -19.84 -11.38 0.41
N LYS A 257 -19.63 -12.66 0.73
CA LYS A 257 -20.65 -13.51 1.33
C LYS A 257 -20.03 -14.72 2.02
N LYS A 258 -20.60 -15.11 3.18
CA LYS A 258 -20.42 -16.42 3.77
C LYS A 258 -21.46 -17.40 3.21
N SER A 259 -20.99 -18.51 2.66
CA SER A 259 -21.80 -19.66 2.27
C SER A 259 -21.60 -20.82 3.25
N LYS A 260 -22.38 -21.90 3.13
CA LYS A 260 -22.20 -23.10 3.96
C LYS A 260 -20.84 -23.73 3.66
N GLY A 261 -19.92 -23.69 4.60
CA GLY A 261 -18.58 -24.30 4.50
C GLY A 261 -17.49 -23.42 3.91
N PHE A 262 -17.79 -22.27 3.33
CA PHE A 262 -16.80 -21.35 2.81
C PHE A 262 -17.27 -19.88 2.80
N SER A 263 -16.34 -18.96 2.86
CA SER A 263 -16.56 -17.52 2.65
C SER A 263 -15.81 -17.06 1.41
N TRP A 264 -16.35 -16.10 0.68
CA TRP A 264 -15.70 -15.56 -0.50
C TRP A 264 -15.85 -14.05 -0.62
N ARG A 265 -14.87 -13.43 -1.25
CA ARG A 265 -14.86 -12.01 -1.65
C ARG A 265 -14.38 -11.89 -3.07
N THR A 266 -15.01 -11.03 -3.85
CA THR A 266 -14.53 -10.60 -5.16
C THR A 266 -14.47 -9.09 -5.24
N LEU A 267 -13.50 -8.58 -5.99
CA LEU A 267 -13.28 -7.16 -6.18
C LEU A 267 -12.92 -6.91 -7.64
N GLY A 268 -13.46 -5.81 -8.20
CA GLY A 268 -13.10 -5.32 -9.53
C GLY A 268 -12.87 -3.82 -9.50
N THR A 269 -11.82 -3.35 -10.18
CA THR A 269 -11.48 -1.93 -10.29
C THR A 269 -11.22 -1.55 -11.74
N PHE A 270 -11.78 -0.44 -12.17
CA PHE A 270 -11.50 0.20 -13.44
C PHE A 270 -11.00 1.62 -13.19
N LYS A 271 -9.88 2.02 -13.84
CA LYS A 271 -9.39 3.40 -13.83
C LYS A 271 -9.04 3.83 -15.23
N GLN A 272 -9.40 5.07 -15.58
CA GLN A 272 -9.01 5.71 -16.82
C GLN A 272 -8.80 7.20 -16.62
N SER A 273 -7.71 7.74 -17.16
CA SER A 273 -7.47 9.17 -17.28
C SER A 273 -6.78 9.47 -18.59
N GLY A 274 -6.94 10.68 -19.11
CA GLY A 274 -6.24 11.19 -20.27
C GLY A 274 -5.05 12.07 -19.89
N ASP A 275 -4.66 12.94 -20.80
CA ASP A 275 -3.55 13.86 -20.62
C ASP A 275 -3.75 14.76 -19.40
N THR A 276 -2.74 14.83 -18.54
CA THR A 276 -2.76 15.72 -17.38
C THR A 276 -2.35 17.14 -17.80
N HIS A 277 -2.83 18.13 -17.05
CA HIS A 277 -2.57 19.56 -17.30
C HIS A 277 -1.71 20.13 -16.17
N THR A 278 -0.60 20.76 -16.50
CA THR A 278 0.15 21.63 -15.61
C THR A 278 -0.65 22.94 -15.42
N PRO A 279 -0.23 23.91 -14.61
CA PRO A 279 -0.89 25.21 -14.61
C PRO A 279 -1.00 25.87 -15.99
N ASP A 280 -0.07 25.60 -16.92
CA ASP A 280 0.11 26.37 -18.14
C ASP A 280 -0.05 25.57 -19.45
N TYR A 281 0.05 24.21 -19.43
CA TYR A 281 0.02 23.39 -20.64
C TYR A 281 -0.35 21.93 -20.36
N TYR A 282 -0.77 21.20 -21.39
CA TYR A 282 -0.99 19.74 -21.30
C TYR A 282 0.33 18.96 -21.35
N LEU A 283 0.40 17.90 -20.54
CA LEU A 283 1.44 16.88 -20.61
C LEU A 283 0.99 15.81 -21.63
N THR A 284 1.37 15.99 -22.88
CA THR A 284 0.93 15.14 -23.98
C THR A 284 1.35 13.70 -23.83
N ASN A 285 0.42 12.77 -24.06
CA ASN A 285 0.60 11.31 -23.96
C ASN A 285 0.85 10.83 -22.52
N THR A 286 0.16 11.41 -21.53
CA THR A 286 0.26 11.00 -20.12
C THR A 286 -1.00 10.29 -19.61
N GLY A 287 -1.84 9.82 -20.51
CA GLY A 287 -3.03 9.04 -20.22
C GLY A 287 -2.71 7.71 -19.52
N LYS A 288 -3.68 7.19 -18.78
CA LYS A 288 -3.57 5.94 -18.02
C LYS A 288 -4.86 5.13 -18.14
N LYS A 289 -4.73 3.81 -18.20
CA LYS A 289 -5.86 2.85 -18.13
C LYS A 289 -5.48 1.66 -17.28
N GLU A 290 -6.33 1.30 -16.30
CA GLU A 290 -6.15 0.12 -15.44
C GLU A 290 -7.44 -0.70 -15.38
N ILE A 291 -7.29 -2.02 -15.37
CA ILE A 291 -8.36 -2.99 -15.06
C ILE A 291 -7.76 -3.99 -14.08
N ASN A 292 -8.29 -4.03 -12.88
CA ASN A 292 -7.77 -4.87 -11.81
C ASN A 292 -8.89 -5.74 -11.24
N GLY A 293 -8.52 -6.88 -10.66
CA GLY A 293 -9.47 -7.77 -10.01
C GLY A 293 -8.80 -8.59 -8.91
N ALA A 294 -9.59 -8.99 -7.91
CA ALA A 294 -9.13 -9.93 -6.90
C ALA A 294 -10.29 -10.85 -6.49
N PHE A 295 -9.91 -12.07 -6.11
CA PHE A 295 -10.82 -13.08 -5.58
C PHE A 295 -10.18 -13.75 -4.38
N GLN A 296 -10.96 -13.92 -3.31
CA GLN A 296 -10.54 -14.60 -2.09
C GLN A 296 -11.59 -15.64 -1.73
N LEU A 297 -11.12 -16.84 -1.37
CA LEU A 297 -11.94 -17.95 -0.90
C LEU A 297 -11.32 -18.51 0.38
N GLU A 298 -12.12 -18.72 1.39
CA GLU A 298 -11.70 -19.29 2.65
C GLU A 298 -12.62 -20.44 3.04
N SER A 299 -12.04 -21.58 3.43
CA SER A 299 -12.75 -22.76 3.87
C SER A 299 -12.18 -23.25 5.20
N HIS A 300 -13.06 -23.66 6.11
CA HIS A 300 -12.72 -24.31 7.35
C HIS A 300 -13.03 -25.81 7.21
N PHE A 301 -12.02 -26.64 7.04
CA PHE A 301 -12.18 -28.10 6.96
C PHE A 301 -12.41 -28.73 8.33
N SER A 302 -11.89 -28.09 9.38
CA SER A 302 -12.14 -28.40 10.79
C SER A 302 -11.82 -27.18 11.64
N GLU A 303 -12.08 -27.24 12.95
CA GLU A 303 -11.66 -26.18 13.90
C GLU A 303 -10.14 -25.91 13.88
N LYS A 304 -9.36 -26.94 13.49
CA LYS A 304 -7.89 -26.88 13.45
C LYS A 304 -7.32 -26.58 12.06
N TRP A 305 -8.12 -26.74 11.00
CA TRP A 305 -7.62 -26.60 9.63
C TRP A 305 -8.40 -25.58 8.82
N LYS A 306 -7.72 -24.48 8.47
CA LYS A 306 -8.20 -23.37 7.65
C LYS A 306 -7.38 -23.30 6.35
N SER A 307 -8.06 -23.19 5.21
CA SER A 307 -7.44 -23.02 3.90
C SER A 307 -7.94 -21.73 3.25
N ASN A 308 -7.03 -20.95 2.67
CA ASN A 308 -7.32 -19.69 2.00
C ASN A 308 -6.70 -19.70 0.61
N LEU A 309 -7.51 -19.41 -0.40
CA LEU A 309 -7.08 -19.18 -1.78
C LEU A 309 -7.29 -17.71 -2.11
N TYR A 310 -6.26 -17.07 -2.65
CA TYR A 310 -6.29 -15.69 -3.09
C TYR A 310 -5.77 -15.60 -4.52
N TYR A 311 -6.47 -14.88 -5.37
CA TYR A 311 -6.02 -14.52 -6.71
C TYR A 311 -6.15 -13.02 -6.91
N SER A 312 -5.15 -12.41 -7.55
CA SER A 312 -5.26 -11.03 -8.01
C SER A 312 -4.70 -10.85 -9.41
N LEU A 313 -5.34 -9.97 -10.15
CA LEU A 313 -4.95 -9.50 -11.48
C LEU A 313 -4.78 -7.99 -11.41
N PHE A 314 -3.67 -7.49 -11.91
CA PHE A 314 -3.41 -6.08 -12.14
C PHE A 314 -3.02 -5.85 -13.59
N THR A 315 -3.72 -4.98 -14.30
CA THR A 315 -3.36 -4.60 -15.67
C THR A 315 -3.32 -3.09 -15.80
N THR A 316 -2.29 -2.59 -16.45
CA THR A 316 -2.16 -1.15 -16.71
C THR A 316 -1.58 -0.87 -18.08
N GLU A 317 -2.02 0.23 -18.67
CA GLU A 317 -1.41 0.88 -19.83
C GLU A 317 -1.16 2.34 -19.46
N ASN A 318 0.12 2.75 -19.42
CA ASN A 318 0.55 4.10 -19.05
C ASN A 318 1.24 4.75 -20.25
N GLY A 319 0.78 5.94 -20.63
CA GLY A 319 1.51 6.81 -21.54
C GLY A 319 2.74 7.41 -20.86
N ILE A 320 3.79 7.63 -21.62
CA ILE A 320 5.02 8.32 -21.21
C ILE A 320 5.05 9.66 -21.95
N LEU A 321 5.46 10.73 -21.25
CA LEU A 321 5.51 12.08 -21.78
C LEU A 321 6.21 12.09 -23.15
N ARG A 322 5.50 12.51 -24.19
CA ARG A 322 6.03 12.51 -25.56
C ARG A 322 7.28 13.38 -25.71
N GLY A 323 7.32 14.50 -24.97
CA GLY A 323 8.41 15.47 -24.98
C GLY A 323 9.72 15.03 -24.32
N SER A 324 9.78 13.85 -23.70
CA SER A 324 11.01 13.28 -23.15
C SER A 324 11.82 12.46 -24.17
N HIS A 325 11.26 12.17 -25.34
CA HIS A 325 11.92 11.40 -26.42
C HIS A 325 12.40 12.34 -27.54
N ILE A 326 13.67 12.71 -27.51
CA ILE A 326 14.30 13.72 -28.37
C ILE A 326 15.24 13.07 -29.38
N GLY A 327 15.28 13.61 -30.61
CA GLY A 327 15.96 12.99 -31.75
C GLY A 327 17.48 12.99 -31.68
N ASN A 328 18.12 14.03 -31.17
CA ASN A 328 19.57 14.17 -31.07
C ASN A 328 19.98 14.93 -29.80
N SER A 329 21.30 14.96 -29.53
CA SER A 329 21.84 15.55 -28.31
C SER A 329 21.73 17.07 -28.21
N GLU A 330 21.74 17.78 -29.35
CA GLU A 330 21.58 19.22 -29.36
C GLU A 330 20.15 19.63 -29.05
N ASP A 331 19.17 18.99 -29.72
CA ASP A 331 17.74 19.15 -29.41
C ASP A 331 17.41 18.76 -27.98
N LEU A 332 18.06 17.72 -27.41
CA LEU A 332 17.88 17.31 -26.04
C LEU A 332 18.31 18.41 -25.05
N GLN A 333 19.48 19.03 -25.29
CA GLN A 333 19.92 20.15 -24.45
C GLN A 333 18.99 21.36 -24.56
N GLN A 334 18.45 21.64 -25.76
CA GLN A 334 17.45 22.67 -25.94
C GLN A 334 16.13 22.35 -25.27
N ALA A 335 15.65 21.09 -25.34
CA ALA A 335 14.42 20.65 -24.72
C ALA A 335 14.50 20.76 -23.17
N ILE A 336 15.66 20.45 -22.59
CA ILE A 336 15.91 20.59 -21.14
C ILE A 336 15.84 22.07 -20.68
N ARG A 337 16.21 23.01 -21.58
CA ARG A 337 16.16 24.45 -21.30
C ARG A 337 14.84 25.11 -21.71
N ALA A 338 13.99 24.38 -22.44
CA ALA A 338 12.72 24.92 -22.92
C ALA A 338 11.73 25.16 -21.76
N PRO A 339 10.91 26.22 -21.80
CA PRO A 339 9.94 26.52 -20.76
C PRO A 339 8.79 25.49 -20.67
N LYS A 340 8.52 24.80 -21.80
CA LYS A 340 7.54 23.71 -21.87
C LYS A 340 8.07 22.55 -22.74
N PRO A 341 7.59 21.34 -22.57
CA PRO A 341 8.03 20.18 -23.33
C PRO A 341 7.79 20.35 -24.84
N TYR A 342 8.63 19.76 -25.66
CA TYR A 342 8.35 19.60 -27.08
C TYR A 342 7.13 18.69 -27.28
N PHE A 343 6.46 18.87 -28.43
CA PHE A 343 5.23 18.14 -28.81
C PHE A 343 4.04 18.36 -27.85
N THR A 344 4.07 19.43 -27.06
CA THR A 344 2.92 19.85 -26.25
C THR A 344 1.77 20.22 -27.17
N GLN A 345 0.55 19.77 -26.84
CA GLN A 345 -0.69 20.05 -27.54
C GLN A 345 -1.61 20.88 -26.65
N ASP A 346 -2.45 21.69 -27.27
CA ASP A 346 -3.42 22.55 -26.56
C ASP A 346 -4.74 21.79 -26.26
N ASP A 347 -4.94 20.61 -26.88
CA ASP A 347 -6.13 19.80 -26.75
C ASP A 347 -5.92 18.60 -25.82
N PHE A 348 -6.96 18.27 -25.07
CA PHE A 348 -7.03 17.10 -24.22
C PHE A 348 -7.22 15.81 -25.02
N SER A 349 -6.54 14.71 -24.63
CA SER A 349 -6.71 13.39 -25.25
C SER A 349 -6.73 12.27 -24.22
N TYR A 350 -7.54 11.23 -24.48
CA TYR A 350 -7.46 9.93 -23.80
C TYR A 350 -6.54 8.93 -24.51
N SER A 351 -6.03 9.28 -25.69
CA SER A 351 -5.20 8.39 -26.50
C SER A 351 -3.86 8.12 -25.80
N ILE A 352 -3.46 6.86 -25.78
CA ILE A 352 -2.17 6.41 -25.26
C ILE A 352 -1.35 5.84 -26.41
N ASN A 353 -0.44 6.64 -26.94
CA ASN A 353 0.44 6.30 -28.04
C ASN A 353 1.84 5.93 -27.52
N ALA A 354 2.74 5.48 -28.39
CA ALA A 354 4.15 5.35 -28.03
C ALA A 354 4.78 6.76 -27.78
N PRO A 355 5.63 6.93 -26.75
CA PRO A 355 6.11 5.91 -25.82
C PRO A 355 5.08 5.54 -24.75
N LYS A 356 4.99 4.25 -24.40
CA LYS A 356 4.05 3.73 -23.39
C LYS A 356 4.51 2.43 -22.78
N GLN A 357 3.95 2.09 -21.62
CA GLN A 357 4.10 0.78 -20.97
C GLN A 357 2.76 0.06 -20.89
N LYS A 358 2.79 -1.27 -21.10
CA LYS A 358 1.68 -2.18 -20.81
C LYS A 358 2.18 -3.28 -19.88
N VAL A 359 1.45 -3.51 -18.79
CA VAL A 359 1.80 -4.54 -17.82
C VAL A 359 0.57 -5.35 -17.46
N SER A 360 0.74 -6.67 -17.32
CA SER A 360 -0.22 -7.52 -16.66
C SER A 360 0.49 -8.37 -15.60
N HIS A 361 -0.04 -8.36 -14.38
CA HIS A 361 0.51 -9.11 -13.27
C HIS A 361 -0.58 -9.98 -12.64
N HIS A 362 -0.29 -11.28 -12.52
CA HIS A 362 -1.15 -12.26 -11.88
C HIS A 362 -0.46 -12.81 -10.64
N LEU A 363 -1.18 -12.91 -9.54
CA LEU A 363 -0.75 -13.59 -8.32
C LEU A 363 -1.82 -14.60 -7.91
N LEU A 364 -1.43 -15.86 -7.79
CA LEU A 364 -2.21 -16.91 -7.13
C LEU A 364 -1.50 -17.31 -5.84
N LYS A 365 -2.21 -17.32 -4.72
CA LYS A 365 -1.70 -17.77 -3.42
C LYS A 365 -2.65 -18.81 -2.82
N TRP A 366 -2.09 -19.88 -2.32
CA TRP A 366 -2.79 -20.90 -1.55
C TRP A 366 -2.09 -21.05 -0.19
N LYS A 367 -2.83 -20.74 0.87
CA LYS A 367 -2.36 -20.80 2.25
C LYS A 367 -3.17 -21.84 3.02
N ASN A 368 -2.49 -22.74 3.71
CA ASN A 368 -3.05 -23.67 4.67
C ASN A 368 -2.50 -23.38 6.06
N LYS A 369 -3.39 -23.25 7.02
CA LYS A 369 -3.06 -23.08 8.44
C LYS A 369 -3.60 -24.27 9.21
N TYR A 370 -2.72 -24.93 9.94
CA TYR A 370 -3.08 -26.07 10.77
C TYR A 370 -2.61 -25.86 12.22
N GLN A 371 -3.53 -26.02 13.15
CA GLN A 371 -3.26 -25.93 14.59
C GLN A 371 -2.96 -27.32 15.13
N PHE A 372 -1.68 -27.64 15.31
CA PHE A 372 -1.21 -28.93 15.83
C PHE A 372 -1.61 -29.11 17.31
N SER A 373 -1.49 -28.02 18.08
CA SER A 373 -1.90 -27.92 19.47
C SER A 373 -2.20 -26.46 19.82
N ASP A 374 -2.64 -26.18 21.06
CA ASP A 374 -2.85 -24.81 21.54
C ASP A 374 -1.58 -23.95 21.51
N LYS A 375 -0.42 -24.61 21.42
CA LYS A 375 0.90 -23.94 21.43
C LYS A 375 1.62 -23.95 20.10
N ILE A 376 1.17 -24.74 19.12
CA ILE A 376 1.88 -24.94 17.86
C ILE A 376 0.95 -24.73 16.68
N ILE A 377 1.25 -23.75 15.86
CA ILE A 377 0.57 -23.44 14.60
C ILE A 377 1.58 -23.61 13.47
N GLY A 378 1.21 -24.36 12.45
CA GLY A 378 1.95 -24.47 11.20
C GLY A 378 1.18 -23.84 10.04
N GLU A 379 1.90 -23.20 9.13
CA GLU A 379 1.37 -22.63 7.91
C GLU A 379 2.20 -23.11 6.73
N PHE A 380 1.51 -23.56 5.70
CA PHE A 380 2.09 -23.86 4.39
C PHE A 380 1.53 -22.89 3.37
N ILE A 381 2.40 -22.26 2.58
CA ILE A 381 2.03 -21.29 1.56
C ILE A 381 2.70 -21.68 0.26
N TYR A 382 1.89 -21.75 -0.81
CA TYR A 382 2.36 -21.74 -2.19
C TYR A 382 1.85 -20.49 -2.87
N ALA A 383 2.72 -19.82 -3.65
CA ALA A 383 2.30 -18.72 -4.52
C ALA A 383 2.97 -18.79 -5.87
N GLY A 384 2.17 -18.56 -6.92
CA GLY A 384 2.61 -18.40 -8.29
C GLY A 384 2.35 -16.99 -8.79
N GLN A 385 3.32 -16.36 -9.44
CA GLN A 385 3.17 -15.04 -10.05
C GLN A 385 3.60 -15.10 -11.52
N ILE A 386 2.89 -14.34 -12.36
CA ILE A 386 3.22 -14.15 -13.78
C ILE A 386 3.18 -12.65 -14.03
N ASN A 387 4.29 -12.07 -14.48
CA ASN A 387 4.38 -10.68 -14.86
C ASN A 387 4.78 -10.57 -16.34
N ASN A 388 3.95 -9.93 -17.13
CA ASN A 388 4.20 -9.66 -18.54
C ASN A 388 4.27 -8.15 -18.73
N ARG A 389 5.45 -7.66 -19.13
CA ARG A 389 5.73 -6.25 -19.33
C ARG A 389 6.15 -5.98 -20.76
N LYS A 390 5.53 -4.97 -21.37
CA LYS A 390 5.86 -4.48 -22.69
C LYS A 390 6.05 -2.97 -22.66
N GLU A 391 7.16 -2.50 -23.22
CA GLU A 391 7.43 -1.07 -23.38
C GLU A 391 7.53 -0.76 -24.86
N PHE A 392 6.84 0.30 -25.26
CA PHE A 392 6.76 0.76 -26.64
C PHE A 392 7.48 2.09 -26.75
N ASP A 393 8.19 2.29 -27.86
CA ASP A 393 8.94 3.49 -28.13
C ASP A 393 8.48 4.11 -29.48
N VAL A 394 8.76 5.39 -29.66
CA VAL A 394 8.61 6.04 -30.96
C VAL A 394 9.68 5.52 -31.90
N ARG A 395 9.29 4.68 -32.84
CA ARG A 395 10.19 4.01 -33.77
C ARG A 395 9.94 4.46 -35.20
N ARG A 396 11.03 4.64 -35.96
CA ARG A 396 10.95 4.92 -37.40
C ARG A 396 10.32 3.76 -38.17
N SER A 397 9.82 4.03 -39.36
CA SER A 397 9.28 3.02 -40.32
C SER A 397 8.05 2.27 -39.78
N GLY A 398 7.15 2.97 -39.04
CA GLY A 398 5.87 2.41 -38.61
C GLY A 398 5.98 1.27 -37.55
N ARG A 399 7.12 1.09 -36.87
CA ARG A 399 7.35 0.00 -35.91
C ARG A 399 7.02 0.37 -34.46
N SER A 400 6.35 1.49 -34.20
CA SER A 400 6.01 1.94 -32.83
C SER A 400 5.01 1.03 -32.12
N ASP A 401 4.28 0.18 -32.85
CA ASP A 401 3.37 -0.82 -32.30
C ASP A 401 4.04 -2.15 -31.91
N ILE A 402 5.32 -2.31 -32.26
CA ILE A 402 6.14 -3.44 -31.83
C ILE A 402 6.87 -3.04 -30.55
N PRO A 403 6.77 -3.79 -29.45
CA PRO A 403 7.46 -3.46 -28.21
C PRO A 403 8.98 -3.30 -28.42
N ALA A 404 9.56 -2.30 -27.80
CA ALA A 404 11.00 -2.11 -27.72
C ALA A 404 11.63 -2.96 -26.59
N LEU A 405 10.81 -3.31 -25.59
CA LEU A 405 11.13 -4.25 -24.52
C LEU A 405 9.89 -5.13 -24.29
N SER A 406 10.09 -6.44 -24.15
CA SER A 406 9.03 -7.39 -23.81
C SER A 406 9.60 -8.47 -22.91
N LEU A 407 9.22 -8.42 -21.63
CA LEU A 407 9.66 -9.33 -20.57
C LEU A 407 8.50 -10.19 -20.10
N LEU A 408 8.74 -11.48 -19.95
CA LEU A 408 7.86 -12.41 -19.25
C LEU A 408 8.62 -12.99 -18.07
N GLN A 409 8.09 -12.77 -16.87
CA GLN A 409 8.64 -13.33 -15.63
C GLN A 409 7.62 -14.24 -14.98
N THR A 410 8.04 -15.44 -14.61
CA THR A 410 7.31 -16.34 -13.72
C THR A 410 8.06 -16.48 -12.40
N GLN A 411 7.30 -16.54 -11.31
CA GLN A 411 7.84 -16.73 -9.98
C GLN A 411 7.01 -17.74 -9.20
N HIS A 412 7.67 -18.69 -8.56
CA HIS A 412 7.08 -19.63 -7.64
C HIS A 412 7.67 -19.44 -6.25
N THR A 413 6.81 -19.34 -5.24
CA THR A 413 7.22 -19.22 -3.84
C THR A 413 6.60 -20.34 -3.03
N ILE A 414 7.40 -21.02 -2.21
CA ILE A 414 6.97 -22.05 -1.27
C ILE A 414 7.49 -21.67 0.12
N GLU A 415 6.58 -21.61 1.09
CA GLU A 415 6.93 -21.25 2.47
C GLU A 415 6.35 -22.27 3.46
N GLY A 416 7.14 -22.61 4.44
CA GLY A 416 6.73 -23.35 5.63
C GLY A 416 7.01 -22.51 6.87
N LEU A 417 5.98 -22.18 7.64
CA LEU A 417 6.07 -21.31 8.82
C LEU A 417 5.57 -22.07 10.04
N PHE A 418 6.26 -21.93 11.17
CA PHE A 418 5.84 -22.45 12.45
C PHE A 418 5.85 -21.36 13.52
N THR A 419 4.77 -21.29 14.27
CA THR A 419 4.66 -20.43 15.46
C THR A 419 4.52 -21.32 16.69
N PHE A 420 5.46 -21.15 17.63
CA PHE A 420 5.50 -21.83 18.91
C PHE A 420 5.15 -20.85 20.03
N GLN A 421 4.02 -21.03 20.67
CA GLN A 421 3.63 -20.26 21.86
C GLN A 421 4.19 -20.98 23.08
N LEU A 422 5.35 -20.54 23.60
CA LEU A 422 6.00 -21.17 24.75
C LEU A 422 5.19 -20.97 26.04
N ASN A 423 4.62 -19.77 26.18
CA ASN A 423 3.63 -19.40 27.20
C ASN A 423 2.95 -18.09 26.74
N ASP A 424 2.04 -17.52 27.54
CA ASP A 424 1.26 -16.30 27.21
C ASP A 424 2.13 -15.06 26.90
N ARG A 425 3.40 -15.09 27.29
CA ARG A 425 4.34 -13.97 27.19
C ARG A 425 5.55 -14.21 26.28
N LYS A 426 5.69 -15.44 25.74
CA LYS A 426 6.84 -15.82 24.91
C LYS A 426 6.41 -16.61 23.71
N SER A 427 6.89 -16.21 22.53
CA SER A 427 6.69 -16.95 21.29
C SER A 427 7.95 -17.02 20.45
N ILE A 428 8.02 -18.06 19.62
CA ILE A 428 9.02 -18.21 18.57
C ILE A 428 8.27 -18.40 17.25
N LYS A 429 8.63 -17.62 16.23
CA LYS A 429 8.20 -17.81 14.85
C LYS A 429 9.42 -18.18 14.02
N THR A 430 9.36 -19.28 13.30
CA THR A 430 10.43 -19.72 12.39
C THR A 430 9.85 -20.15 11.05
N GLY A 431 10.66 -20.11 10.02
CA GLY A 431 10.20 -20.52 8.70
C GLY A 431 11.32 -20.72 7.70
N ILE A 432 10.94 -21.44 6.63
CA ILE A 432 11.75 -21.66 5.44
C ILE A 432 10.97 -21.09 4.27
N GLN A 433 11.65 -20.34 3.41
CA GLN A 433 11.10 -19.73 2.22
C GLN A 433 11.98 -20.08 1.02
N ASN A 434 11.37 -20.58 -0.05
CA ASN A 434 12.04 -20.83 -1.33
C ASN A 434 11.34 -20.07 -2.43
N GLN A 435 12.12 -19.41 -3.29
CA GLN A 435 11.65 -18.63 -4.42
C GLN A 435 12.41 -19.04 -5.67
N LEU A 436 11.68 -19.34 -6.73
CA LEU A 436 12.20 -19.66 -8.06
C LEU A 436 11.68 -18.60 -9.02
N ILE A 437 12.58 -17.99 -9.79
CA ILE A 437 12.25 -16.97 -10.79
C ILE A 437 12.81 -17.44 -12.13
N ASP A 438 12.00 -17.32 -13.18
CA ASP A 438 12.42 -17.41 -14.57
C ASP A 438 11.98 -16.15 -15.32
N ASN A 439 12.92 -15.50 -16.02
CA ASN A 439 12.71 -14.29 -16.78
C ASN A 439 13.23 -14.45 -18.20
N SER A 440 12.36 -14.23 -19.17
CA SER A 440 12.66 -14.36 -20.59
C SER A 440 12.25 -13.12 -21.37
N ASN A 441 13.01 -12.83 -22.43
CA ASN A 441 12.73 -11.75 -23.37
C ASN A 441 12.08 -12.30 -24.64
N ASN A 442 11.13 -11.57 -25.23
CA ASN A 442 10.59 -11.90 -26.53
C ASN A 442 11.52 -11.39 -27.64
N PRO A 443 12.14 -12.28 -28.45
CA PRO A 443 13.05 -11.88 -29.51
C PRO A 443 12.39 -11.11 -30.67
N GLU A 444 11.05 -11.20 -30.83
CA GLU A 444 10.31 -10.47 -31.88
C GLU A 444 10.40 -8.94 -31.75
N THR A 445 10.85 -8.44 -30.60
CA THR A 445 11.16 -6.99 -30.43
C THR A 445 12.20 -6.51 -31.45
N GLY A 446 13.10 -7.42 -31.90
CA GLY A 446 14.24 -7.13 -32.78
C GLY A 446 15.28 -6.20 -32.16
N ILE A 447 15.28 -6.07 -30.83
CA ILE A 447 16.20 -5.21 -30.04
C ILE A 447 16.89 -6.09 -28.99
N LEU A 448 18.19 -5.86 -28.79
CA LEU A 448 18.89 -6.52 -27.69
C LEU A 448 18.28 -6.09 -26.34
N PRO A 449 17.98 -7.06 -25.46
CA PRO A 449 17.35 -6.76 -24.19
C PRO A 449 18.14 -5.78 -23.32
N LEU A 450 17.42 -4.92 -22.60
CA LEU A 450 18.00 -4.12 -21.52
C LEU A 450 18.38 -5.00 -20.33
N ILE A 451 17.46 -5.87 -19.94
CA ILE A 451 17.64 -6.89 -18.90
C ILE A 451 17.78 -8.25 -19.61
N PRO A 452 18.85 -9.02 -19.37
CA PRO A 452 19.03 -10.30 -20.02
C PRO A 452 18.06 -11.38 -19.52
N ASP A 453 18.03 -12.52 -20.20
CA ASP A 453 17.35 -13.71 -19.71
C ASP A 453 18.08 -14.26 -18.47
N TYR A 454 17.31 -14.67 -17.47
CA TYR A 454 17.88 -15.26 -16.28
C TYR A 454 16.91 -16.18 -15.55
N ASN A 455 17.46 -17.11 -14.79
CA ASN A 455 16.75 -17.78 -13.73
C ASN A 455 17.45 -17.55 -12.39
N SER A 456 16.66 -17.58 -11.31
CA SER A 456 17.16 -17.36 -9.97
C SER A 456 16.53 -18.30 -8.98
N ILE A 457 17.32 -18.79 -8.05
CA ILE A 457 16.88 -19.57 -6.89
C ILE A 457 17.29 -18.78 -5.65
N GLN A 458 16.33 -18.51 -4.78
CA GLN A 458 16.56 -17.93 -3.47
C GLN A 458 15.97 -18.84 -2.39
N SER A 459 16.74 -19.19 -1.39
CA SER A 459 16.31 -19.97 -0.22
C SER A 459 16.67 -19.23 1.04
N GLY A 460 15.69 -19.06 1.94
CA GLY A 460 15.88 -18.37 3.21
C GLY A 460 15.36 -19.17 4.39
N ILE A 461 16.04 -19.08 5.53
CA ILE A 461 15.60 -19.58 6.82
C ILE A 461 15.64 -18.45 7.83
N PHE A 462 14.62 -18.34 8.68
CA PHE A 462 14.58 -17.31 9.71
C PHE A 462 14.02 -17.82 11.03
N GLY A 463 14.36 -17.10 12.09
CA GLY A 463 13.79 -17.27 13.42
C GLY A 463 13.57 -15.92 14.10
N ILE A 464 12.42 -15.75 14.73
CA ILE A 464 12.04 -14.56 15.51
C ILE A 464 11.58 -15.00 16.87
N PHE A 465 12.20 -14.46 17.91
CA PHE A 465 11.81 -14.64 19.30
C PHE A 465 11.19 -13.35 19.83
N GLN A 466 10.04 -13.47 20.50
CA GLN A 466 9.35 -12.35 21.14
C GLN A 466 9.07 -12.70 22.61
N GLN A 467 9.24 -11.69 23.47
CA GLN A 467 8.96 -11.83 24.90
C GLN A 467 8.40 -10.54 25.50
N GLN A 468 7.26 -10.65 26.18
CA GLN A 468 6.73 -9.63 27.08
C GLN A 468 7.17 -9.93 28.51
N LYS A 469 7.79 -8.94 29.20
CA LYS A 469 8.16 -9.04 30.61
C LYS A 469 7.85 -7.72 31.32
N ASN A 470 6.82 -7.70 32.14
CA ASN A 470 6.27 -6.49 32.76
C ASN A 470 5.99 -5.42 31.67
N ASN A 471 6.54 -4.22 31.80
CA ASN A 471 6.40 -3.10 30.87
C ASN A 471 7.41 -3.14 29.70
N TRP A 472 8.17 -4.23 29.55
CA TRP A 472 9.16 -4.40 28.50
C TRP A 472 8.70 -5.44 27.48
N PHE A 473 8.87 -5.13 26.21
CA PHE A 473 8.71 -6.08 25.13
C PHE A 473 10.04 -6.20 24.37
N TYR A 474 10.49 -7.42 24.16
CA TYR A 474 11.74 -7.76 23.49
C TYR A 474 11.44 -8.54 22.22
N GLU A 475 12.17 -8.21 21.15
CA GLU A 475 12.09 -8.91 19.88
C GLU A 475 13.49 -9.11 19.31
N TYR A 476 13.81 -10.36 18.95
CA TYR A 476 15.07 -10.73 18.33
C TYR A 476 14.79 -11.56 17.10
N GLY A 477 15.44 -11.24 15.99
CA GLY A 477 15.27 -11.96 14.75
C GLY A 477 16.61 -12.21 14.06
N THR A 478 16.70 -13.33 13.38
CA THR A 478 17.82 -13.65 12.49
C THR A 478 17.31 -14.33 11.24
N ARG A 479 18.00 -14.09 10.13
CA ARG A 479 17.70 -14.68 8.83
C ARG A 479 18.97 -14.92 8.04
N TYR A 480 19.01 -16.04 7.33
CA TYR A 480 20.03 -16.35 6.34
C TYR A 480 19.35 -16.63 5.00
N ASP A 481 19.85 -16.01 3.93
CA ASP A 481 19.39 -16.22 2.56
C ASP A 481 20.55 -16.60 1.66
N PHE A 482 20.35 -17.65 0.90
CA PHE A 482 21.18 -18.06 -0.23
C PHE A 482 20.49 -17.60 -1.51
N LYS A 483 21.21 -16.96 -2.44
CA LYS A 483 20.67 -16.53 -3.74
C LYS A 483 21.64 -16.84 -4.86
N HIS A 484 21.13 -17.47 -5.91
CA HIS A 484 21.88 -17.85 -7.10
C HIS A 484 21.18 -17.33 -8.35
N PHE A 485 21.95 -16.73 -9.26
CA PHE A 485 21.50 -16.31 -10.59
C PHE A 485 22.28 -17.05 -11.67
N ASN A 486 21.57 -17.57 -12.69
CA ASN A 486 22.11 -17.94 -13.98
C ASN A 486 21.62 -16.93 -15.01
N VAL A 487 22.53 -16.24 -15.68
CA VAL A 487 22.21 -15.15 -16.60
C VAL A 487 22.73 -15.50 -17.99
N VAL A 488 21.88 -15.29 -19.00
CA VAL A 488 22.23 -15.48 -20.41
C VAL A 488 22.05 -14.15 -21.12
N SER A 489 23.12 -13.56 -21.60
CA SER A 489 23.09 -12.29 -22.32
C SER A 489 23.73 -12.41 -23.71
N ILE A 490 23.44 -11.44 -24.57
CA ILE A 490 24.05 -11.32 -25.89
C ILE A 490 24.99 -10.13 -25.88
N SER A 491 26.27 -10.39 -26.14
CA SER A 491 27.29 -9.35 -26.28
C SER A 491 26.92 -8.31 -27.35
N ARG A 492 26.97 -7.04 -27.01
CA ARG A 492 26.68 -5.96 -27.98
C ARG A 492 27.79 -5.78 -29.00
N THR A 493 29.00 -6.19 -28.67
CA THR A 493 30.19 -6.01 -29.50
C THR A 493 30.27 -7.06 -30.61
N ASN A 494 30.22 -8.35 -30.24
CA ASN A 494 30.46 -9.46 -31.17
C ASN A 494 29.25 -10.39 -31.36
N ARG A 495 28.13 -10.10 -30.72
CA ARG A 495 26.87 -10.87 -30.80
C ARG A 495 27.00 -12.31 -30.25
N SER A 496 28.05 -12.61 -29.50
CA SER A 496 28.20 -13.92 -28.86
C SER A 496 27.26 -14.06 -27.67
N ILE A 497 26.89 -15.29 -27.34
CA ILE A 497 26.15 -15.62 -26.12
C ILE A 497 27.13 -15.66 -24.95
N GLU A 498 26.87 -14.85 -23.94
CA GLU A 498 27.63 -14.80 -22.69
C GLU A 498 26.77 -15.39 -21.56
N ARG A 499 27.40 -16.18 -20.67
CA ARG A 499 26.74 -16.82 -19.53
C ARG A 499 27.45 -16.40 -18.26
N PHE A 500 26.67 -16.00 -17.25
CA PHE A 500 27.19 -15.55 -15.96
C PHE A 500 26.48 -16.30 -14.83
N ASN A 501 27.23 -16.60 -13.78
CA ASN A 501 26.71 -17.18 -12.55
C ASN A 501 27.09 -16.27 -11.38
N HIS A 502 26.11 -15.89 -10.60
CA HIS A 502 26.32 -15.11 -9.38
C HIS A 502 25.75 -15.87 -8.18
N LEU A 503 26.55 -15.93 -7.12
CA LEU A 503 26.21 -16.59 -5.88
C LEU A 503 26.38 -15.62 -4.71
N PHE A 504 25.33 -15.47 -3.91
CA PHE A 504 25.31 -14.56 -2.78
C PHE A 504 24.77 -15.27 -1.52
N ASN A 505 25.40 -14.95 -0.38
CA ASN A 505 24.99 -15.42 0.93
C ASN A 505 24.72 -14.20 1.82
N ASN A 506 23.47 -14.01 2.23
CA ASN A 506 23.05 -12.85 3.00
C ASN A 506 22.70 -13.27 4.42
N PHE A 507 23.28 -12.60 5.39
CA PHE A 507 22.92 -12.73 6.79
C PHE A 507 22.27 -11.46 7.29
N SER A 508 21.16 -11.58 8.02
CA SER A 508 20.43 -10.45 8.58
C SER A 508 20.07 -10.74 10.03
N PHE A 509 20.16 -9.70 10.85
CA PHE A 509 19.86 -9.74 12.27
C PHE A 509 19.10 -8.48 12.68
N SER A 510 18.15 -8.61 13.62
CA SER A 510 17.43 -7.51 14.23
C SER A 510 17.22 -7.76 15.71
N ALA A 511 17.42 -6.72 16.52
CA ALA A 511 17.10 -6.71 17.94
C ALA A 511 16.30 -5.45 18.25
N GLY A 512 15.20 -5.62 18.96
CA GLY A 512 14.32 -4.53 19.37
C GLY A 512 13.90 -4.65 20.82
N ILE A 513 13.72 -3.48 21.44
CA ILE A 513 13.20 -3.33 22.77
C ILE A 513 12.14 -2.23 22.78
N LYS A 514 11.01 -2.48 23.44
CA LYS A 514 9.94 -1.51 23.65
C LYS A 514 9.63 -1.42 25.14
N HIS A 515 9.54 -0.21 25.64
CA HIS A 515 9.22 0.07 27.03
C HIS A 515 7.97 0.92 27.15
N PHE A 516 6.99 0.43 27.86
CA PHE A 516 5.80 1.18 28.26
C PHE A 516 6.12 1.94 29.55
N THR A 517 6.73 3.13 29.37
CA THR A 517 7.26 3.94 30.50
C THR A 517 6.13 4.41 31.41
N THR A 518 5.03 4.84 30.81
CA THR A 518 3.76 5.16 31.45
C THR A 518 2.62 4.77 30.52
N GLU A 519 1.38 4.94 30.93
CA GLU A 519 0.21 4.80 30.04
C GLU A 519 0.26 5.78 28.86
N HIS A 520 1.03 6.87 29.00
CA HIS A 520 1.13 7.96 28.04
C HIS A 520 2.41 7.94 27.20
N ILE A 521 3.45 7.23 27.62
CA ILE A 521 4.76 7.27 26.97
C ILE A 521 5.21 5.84 26.63
N LYS A 522 5.42 5.61 25.33
CA LYS A 522 5.99 4.37 24.80
C LYS A 522 7.31 4.71 24.10
N ASN A 523 8.36 4.02 24.45
CA ASN A 523 9.66 4.15 23.81
C ASN A 523 10.07 2.84 23.16
N SER A 524 10.57 2.85 21.93
CA SER A 524 11.17 1.71 21.30
C SER A 524 12.53 2.04 20.69
N LEU A 525 13.41 1.05 20.70
CA LEU A 525 14.71 1.10 20.06
C LEU A 525 14.91 -0.18 19.27
N ASN A 526 15.27 -0.03 17.99
CA ASN A 526 15.58 -1.15 17.11
C ASN A 526 16.97 -0.97 16.52
N ILE A 527 17.74 -2.05 16.51
CA ILE A 527 19.04 -2.15 15.91
C ILE A 527 19.01 -3.33 14.95
N GLY A 528 19.55 -3.15 13.75
CA GLY A 528 19.60 -4.23 12.80
C GLY A 528 20.77 -4.15 11.85
N TRP A 529 21.19 -5.33 11.42
CA TRP A 529 22.12 -5.57 10.34
C TRP A 529 21.41 -6.35 9.24
N VAL A 530 21.40 -5.82 8.03
CA VAL A 530 20.77 -6.47 6.88
C VAL A 530 21.74 -6.49 5.71
N SER A 531 21.89 -7.67 5.09
CA SER A 531 22.63 -7.84 3.85
C SER A 531 21.69 -8.00 2.67
N ARG A 532 22.00 -7.37 1.53
CA ARG A 532 21.24 -7.46 0.28
C ARG A 532 22.18 -7.80 -0.89
N SER A 533 21.80 -8.79 -1.67
CA SER A 533 22.45 -9.06 -2.96
C SER A 533 22.12 -7.96 -3.97
N PRO A 534 23.03 -7.63 -4.89
CA PRO A 534 22.67 -6.91 -6.11
C PRO A 534 21.58 -7.65 -6.88
N GLU A 535 20.73 -6.92 -7.58
CA GLU A 535 19.70 -7.47 -8.45
C GLU A 535 20.13 -7.44 -9.93
N ILE A 536 19.36 -8.13 -10.76
CA ILE A 536 19.76 -8.36 -12.16
C ILE A 536 19.89 -7.05 -12.96
N ASN A 537 19.05 -6.06 -12.70
CA ASN A 537 19.18 -4.75 -13.34
C ASN A 537 20.45 -4.01 -12.91
N GLU A 538 20.85 -4.13 -11.65
CA GLU A 538 22.05 -3.48 -11.12
C GLU A 538 23.34 -4.13 -11.71
N LEU A 539 23.29 -5.45 -11.92
CA LEU A 539 24.43 -6.22 -12.44
C LEU A 539 24.55 -6.16 -13.97
N HIS A 540 23.42 -6.21 -14.69
CA HIS A 540 23.42 -6.57 -16.11
C HIS A 540 22.59 -5.65 -17.01
N SER A 541 21.97 -4.56 -16.53
CA SER A 541 21.33 -3.58 -17.43
C SER A 541 22.29 -3.11 -18.50
N ASN A 542 21.86 -3.09 -19.75
CA ASN A 542 22.70 -2.57 -20.83
C ASN A 542 21.87 -2.06 -21.99
N GLY A 543 21.50 -0.78 -21.98
CA GLY A 543 20.80 -0.16 -23.10
C GLY A 543 19.78 0.89 -22.70
N LEU A 544 18.98 1.29 -23.67
CA LEU A 544 17.95 2.29 -23.48
C LEU A 544 16.77 1.71 -22.66
N HIS A 545 16.47 2.39 -21.57
CA HIS A 545 15.31 2.15 -20.73
C HIS A 545 14.23 3.18 -21.08
N GLN A 546 13.16 2.72 -21.71
CA GLN A 546 12.14 3.59 -22.27
C GLN A 546 11.44 4.41 -21.19
N GLY A 547 11.14 3.75 -20.07
CA GLY A 547 10.44 4.35 -18.96
C GLY A 547 11.15 5.56 -18.36
N ILE A 548 12.47 5.60 -18.34
CA ILE A 548 13.26 6.74 -17.82
C ILE A 548 13.81 7.65 -18.90
N SER A 549 13.56 7.31 -20.17
CA SER A 549 14.17 8.03 -21.30
C SER A 549 15.69 8.18 -21.15
N GLY A 550 16.38 7.12 -20.72
CA GLY A 550 17.82 7.11 -20.41
C GLY A 550 18.47 5.76 -20.71
N ILE A 551 19.79 5.78 -20.92
CA ILE A 551 20.60 4.57 -21.08
C ILE A 551 21.05 4.13 -19.70
N GLU A 552 20.81 2.86 -19.34
CA GLU A 552 21.30 2.25 -18.11
C GLU A 552 22.41 1.24 -18.39
N GLU A 553 23.46 1.30 -17.58
CA GLU A 553 24.60 0.40 -17.62
C GLU A 553 24.81 -0.26 -16.25
N GLY A 554 24.63 -1.58 -16.20
CA GLY A 554 24.88 -2.41 -15.03
C GLY A 554 26.37 -2.63 -14.78
N ASN A 555 26.70 -3.07 -13.57
CA ASN A 555 28.05 -3.39 -13.18
C ASN A 555 28.13 -4.82 -12.63
N LYS A 556 28.75 -5.73 -13.38
CA LYS A 556 28.85 -7.16 -13.04
C LYS A 556 29.72 -7.43 -11.80
N ASN A 557 30.49 -6.45 -11.34
CA ASN A 557 31.41 -6.57 -10.22
C ASN A 557 30.82 -6.06 -8.90
N LEU A 558 29.54 -5.69 -8.86
CA LEU A 558 28.89 -5.22 -7.65
C LEU A 558 28.91 -6.29 -6.55
N LYS A 559 29.20 -5.83 -5.34
CA LYS A 559 29.17 -6.63 -4.11
C LYS A 559 27.83 -6.48 -3.40
N GLN A 560 27.60 -7.31 -2.39
CA GLN A 560 26.45 -7.21 -1.50
C GLN A 560 26.49 -5.91 -0.71
N GLU A 561 25.34 -5.26 -0.54
CA GLU A 561 25.18 -4.16 0.40
C GLU A 561 25.03 -4.69 1.83
N HIS A 562 25.66 -4.00 2.77
CA HIS A 562 25.55 -4.31 4.19
C HIS A 562 25.12 -3.06 4.96
N ALA A 563 23.91 -3.06 5.49
CA ALA A 563 23.36 -1.94 6.21
C ALA A 563 23.29 -2.21 7.72
N PHE A 564 23.83 -1.28 8.50
CA PHE A 564 23.62 -1.20 9.93
C PHE A 564 22.69 -0.02 10.24
N LYS A 565 21.55 -0.28 10.86
CA LYS A 565 20.53 0.74 11.14
C LYS A 565 20.16 0.75 12.61
N ILE A 566 20.03 1.95 13.16
CA ILE A 566 19.43 2.21 14.47
C ILE A 566 18.25 3.14 14.25
N ILE A 567 17.11 2.79 14.82
CA ILE A 567 15.91 3.62 14.85
C ILE A 567 15.32 3.64 16.25
N GLY A 568 15.14 4.83 16.81
CA GLY A 568 14.38 5.07 18.02
C GLY A 568 12.97 5.55 17.67
N THR A 569 11.97 5.23 18.48
CA THR A 569 10.63 5.80 18.35
C THR A 569 10.10 6.11 19.74
N THR A 570 9.63 7.33 19.93
CA THR A 570 8.94 7.77 21.14
C THR A 570 7.54 8.22 20.78
N ASP A 571 6.53 7.56 21.33
CA ASP A 571 5.13 7.93 21.25
C ASP A 571 4.72 8.55 22.57
N ILE A 572 4.20 9.78 22.52
CA ILE A 572 3.74 10.55 23.70
C ILE A 572 2.27 10.88 23.47
N LYS A 573 1.42 10.46 24.41
CA LYS A 573 -0.01 10.74 24.43
C LYS A 573 -0.33 11.60 25.65
N ILE A 574 -0.52 12.90 25.47
CA ILE A 574 -0.87 13.82 26.55
C ILE A 574 -2.39 13.98 26.60
N ASN A 575 -3.00 13.37 27.63
CA ASN A 575 -4.45 13.23 27.71
C ASN A 575 -5.01 12.61 26.40
N ASN A 576 -6.25 12.91 26.13
CA ASN A 576 -6.89 12.43 24.91
C ASN A 576 -6.80 13.45 23.76
N HIS A 577 -6.00 14.50 23.90
CA HIS A 577 -6.01 15.64 22.99
C HIS A 577 -4.72 15.80 22.18
N LEU A 578 -3.60 15.27 22.65
CA LEU A 578 -2.31 15.48 21.98
C LEU A 578 -1.54 14.19 21.86
N PHE A 579 -1.21 13.82 20.62
CA PHE A 579 -0.31 12.73 20.27
C PHE A 579 0.92 13.28 19.56
N ILE A 580 2.11 12.87 20.01
CA ILE A 580 3.38 13.20 19.39
C ILE A 580 4.16 11.92 19.15
N GLN A 581 4.61 11.71 17.94
CA GLN A 581 5.56 10.65 17.59
C GLN A 581 6.84 11.27 17.05
N VAL A 582 7.99 10.83 17.56
CA VAL A 582 9.31 11.21 17.08
C VAL A 582 10.11 9.96 16.81
N ALA A 583 10.68 9.86 15.61
CA ALA A 583 11.42 8.68 15.18
C ALA A 583 12.76 9.03 14.51
N PRO A 584 13.81 9.35 15.32
CA PRO A 584 15.16 9.53 14.81
C PRO A 584 15.79 8.22 14.34
N TYR A 585 16.58 8.29 13.27
CA TYR A 585 17.29 7.14 12.75
C TYR A 585 18.66 7.50 12.18
N ILE A 586 19.55 6.52 12.21
CA ILE A 586 20.83 6.52 11.51
C ILE A 586 21.05 5.18 10.82
N GLN A 587 21.55 5.22 9.59
CA GLN A 587 21.85 4.04 8.81
C GLN A 587 23.20 4.23 8.10
N ASN A 588 24.13 3.29 8.32
CA ASN A 588 25.38 3.19 7.56
C ASN A 588 25.26 1.98 6.62
N ILE A 589 25.59 2.17 5.34
CA ILE A 589 25.52 1.14 4.32
C ILE A 589 26.87 1.05 3.65
N ASN A 590 27.53 -0.10 3.81
CA ASN A 590 28.74 -0.42 3.06
C ASN A 590 28.34 -0.97 1.70
N ASP A 591 29.15 -0.68 0.68
CA ASP A 591 28.94 -1.08 -0.71
C ASP A 591 27.55 -0.64 -1.24
N TYR A 592 27.07 0.55 -0.87
CA TYR A 592 25.80 1.15 -1.30
C TYR A 592 25.75 1.28 -2.83
N ILE A 593 24.79 0.63 -3.46
CA ILE A 593 24.60 0.65 -4.92
C ILE A 593 23.73 1.85 -5.31
N TYR A 594 24.16 2.66 -6.23
CA TYR A 594 23.38 3.79 -6.72
C TYR A 594 23.52 3.95 -8.23
N LEU A 595 22.56 4.62 -8.85
CA LEU A 595 22.55 4.90 -10.27
C LEU A 595 23.11 6.31 -10.49
N GLN A 596 24.33 6.39 -10.98
CA GLN A 596 25.08 7.62 -11.21
C GLN A 596 24.74 8.21 -12.57
N PRO A 597 24.32 9.49 -12.67
CA PRO A 597 24.33 10.23 -13.95
C PRO A 597 25.77 10.46 -14.42
N GLU A 598 26.07 10.10 -15.66
CA GLU A 598 27.45 10.18 -16.20
C GLU A 598 27.78 11.51 -16.88
N ASN A 599 26.89 12.52 -16.83
CA ASN A 599 27.03 13.78 -17.57
C ASN A 599 27.29 13.58 -19.07
N GLU A 600 26.91 12.44 -19.61
CA GLU A 600 27.03 12.04 -21.00
C GLU A 600 25.65 11.93 -21.65
N PHE A 601 25.51 12.46 -22.87
CA PHE A 601 24.37 12.18 -23.73
C PHE A 601 24.85 11.30 -24.89
N ARG A 602 24.22 10.15 -25.06
CA ARG A 602 24.59 9.19 -26.12
C ARG A 602 23.53 9.15 -27.21
N ASN A 603 23.99 9.33 -28.45
CA ASN A 603 23.15 9.19 -29.62
C ASN A 603 22.90 7.72 -29.93
N THR A 604 21.65 7.38 -30.18
CA THR A 604 21.20 6.07 -30.65
C THR A 604 20.35 6.24 -31.91
N ILE A 605 20.05 5.16 -32.62
CA ILE A 605 19.12 5.20 -33.77
C ILE A 605 17.70 5.65 -33.38
N ARG A 606 17.39 5.67 -32.07
CA ARG A 606 16.08 6.05 -31.50
C ARG A 606 16.06 7.48 -30.91
N GLY A 607 17.19 8.14 -30.83
CA GLY A 607 17.33 9.47 -30.25
C GLY A 607 18.57 9.60 -29.39
N ALA A 608 18.73 10.76 -28.76
CA ALA A 608 19.78 11.04 -27.77
C ALA A 608 19.21 10.89 -26.34
N PHE A 609 19.97 10.27 -25.49
CA PHE A 609 19.54 9.94 -24.12
C PHE A 609 20.68 10.17 -23.13
N PRO A 610 20.37 10.63 -21.89
CA PRO A 610 21.32 10.68 -20.80
C PRO A 610 21.77 9.27 -20.41
N VAL A 611 23.04 9.13 -19.98
CA VAL A 611 23.63 7.87 -19.57
C VAL A 611 23.69 7.81 -18.05
N PHE A 612 23.33 6.65 -17.50
CA PHE A 612 23.40 6.32 -16.08
C PHE A 612 24.12 4.99 -15.90
N SER A 613 25.01 4.90 -14.91
CA SER A 613 25.71 3.66 -14.58
C SER A 613 25.52 3.27 -13.12
N TYR A 614 25.49 1.96 -12.84
CA TYR A 614 25.44 1.44 -11.48
C TYR A 614 26.82 1.45 -10.84
N GLN A 615 26.96 2.18 -9.74
CA GLN A 615 28.18 2.36 -8.96
C GLN A 615 27.99 1.90 -7.52
N GLN A 616 29.09 1.72 -6.79
CA GLN A 616 29.07 1.43 -5.34
C GLN A 616 29.92 2.43 -4.56
N THR A 617 29.45 2.76 -3.35
CA THR A 617 30.15 3.60 -2.38
C THR A 617 29.75 3.21 -0.96
N ASN A 618 30.31 3.90 0.06
CA ASN A 618 29.84 3.79 1.44
C ASN A 618 28.93 4.97 1.80
N ALA A 619 27.73 4.68 2.26
CA ALA A 619 26.72 5.67 2.53
C ALA A 619 26.39 5.79 4.02
N ARG A 620 26.11 7.02 4.46
CA ARG A 620 25.48 7.30 5.75
C ARG A 620 24.22 8.11 5.54
N ILE A 621 23.10 7.63 6.09
CA ILE A 621 21.81 8.33 6.05
C ILE A 621 21.37 8.58 7.49
N ILE A 622 21.06 9.83 7.79
CA ILE A 622 20.48 10.25 9.08
C ILE A 622 19.16 10.96 8.83
N GLY A 623 18.22 10.80 9.73
CA GLY A 623 16.96 11.51 9.61
C GLY A 623 16.11 11.44 10.86
N ASN A 624 14.98 12.13 10.80
CA ASN A 624 14.01 12.18 11.89
C ASN A 624 12.62 12.40 11.31
N ASP A 625 11.69 11.53 11.65
CA ASP A 625 10.27 11.68 11.36
C ASP A 625 9.55 12.23 12.59
N VAL A 626 8.75 13.26 12.41
CA VAL A 626 7.93 13.86 13.47
C VAL A 626 6.48 13.92 13.02
N MET A 627 5.59 13.46 13.87
CA MET A 627 4.14 13.57 13.68
C MET A 627 3.52 14.12 14.95
N ILE A 628 2.68 15.14 14.81
CA ILE A 628 1.93 15.76 15.91
C ILE A 628 0.46 15.78 15.48
N VAL A 629 -0.41 15.20 16.30
CA VAL A 629 -1.86 15.28 16.16
C VAL A 629 -2.41 15.92 17.42
N TYR A 630 -3.13 17.02 17.23
CA TYR A 630 -3.73 17.77 18.34
C TYR A 630 -5.22 18.00 18.11
N GLU A 631 -6.04 17.53 19.04
CA GLU A 631 -7.49 17.64 19.05
C GLU A 631 -7.95 18.46 20.26
N PRO A 632 -7.85 19.80 20.18
CA PRO A 632 -8.22 20.68 21.31
C PRO A 632 -9.69 20.55 21.72
N THR A 633 -10.55 20.19 20.77
CA THR A 633 -11.96 19.92 20.98
C THR A 633 -12.39 18.72 20.10
N GLU A 634 -13.53 18.12 20.39
CA GLU A 634 -14.10 17.03 19.57
C GLU A 634 -14.34 17.40 18.10
N ASN A 635 -14.42 18.69 17.81
CA ASN A 635 -14.70 19.20 16.46
C ASN A 635 -13.47 19.70 15.72
N LEU A 636 -12.32 19.87 16.37
CA LEU A 636 -11.13 20.43 15.75
C LEU A 636 -9.94 19.49 15.88
N LYS A 637 -9.36 19.10 14.73
CA LYS A 637 -8.18 18.27 14.64
C LYS A 637 -7.09 18.98 13.83
N LEU A 638 -5.92 19.10 14.40
CA LEU A 638 -4.70 19.62 13.78
C LEU A 638 -3.71 18.46 13.58
N ASN A 639 -3.13 18.38 12.40
CA ASN A 639 -2.10 17.36 12.10
C ASN A 639 -0.89 18.05 11.48
N LEU A 640 0.30 17.77 12.02
CA LEU A 640 1.58 18.25 11.51
C LEU A 640 2.52 17.07 11.31
N ARG A 641 3.13 16.96 10.13
CA ARG A 641 4.11 15.92 9.80
C ARG A 641 5.35 16.58 9.21
N HIS A 642 6.50 16.22 9.72
CA HIS A 642 7.80 16.67 9.21
C HIS A 642 8.73 15.49 9.02
N ALA A 643 9.43 15.44 7.90
CA ALA A 643 10.47 14.47 7.62
C ALA A 643 11.77 15.20 7.26
N TYR A 644 12.79 14.99 8.07
CA TYR A 644 14.15 15.44 7.82
C TYR A 644 15.01 14.26 7.40
N ILE A 645 15.81 14.43 6.35
CA ILE A 645 16.75 13.43 5.89
C ILE A 645 17.99 14.07 5.29
N LYS A 646 19.14 13.47 5.58
CA LYS A 646 20.43 13.80 5.01
C LYS A 646 21.18 12.51 4.66
N GLY A 647 21.74 12.44 3.47
CA GLY A 647 22.56 11.31 3.00
C GLY A 647 23.93 11.77 2.51
N ASP A 648 24.98 11.12 2.98
CA ASP A 648 26.36 11.40 2.64
C ASP A 648 27.05 10.13 2.09
N ASP A 649 27.79 10.28 1.02
CA ASP A 649 28.83 9.36 0.57
C ASP A 649 30.03 9.55 1.48
N THR A 650 30.31 8.58 2.34
CA THR A 650 31.36 8.69 3.35
C THR A 650 32.76 8.38 2.77
N GLN A 651 32.83 7.70 1.64
CA GLN A 651 34.06 7.38 0.94
C GLN A 651 34.59 8.60 0.19
N ASN A 652 33.72 9.24 -0.61
CA ASN A 652 34.07 10.39 -1.44
C ASN A 652 33.86 11.74 -0.71
N LYS A 653 33.25 11.73 0.49
CA LYS A 653 32.90 12.91 1.31
C LYS A 653 32.00 13.89 0.57
N THR A 654 31.05 13.39 -0.17
CA THR A 654 30.08 14.14 -0.97
C THR A 654 28.64 13.79 -0.56
N PRO A 655 27.66 14.64 -0.85
CA PRO A 655 26.26 14.28 -0.69
C PRO A 655 25.88 13.09 -1.59
N LEU A 656 24.96 12.24 -1.12
CA LEU A 656 24.36 11.18 -1.93
C LEU A 656 23.36 11.76 -2.95
N ILE A 657 23.32 11.15 -4.13
CA ILE A 657 22.37 11.46 -5.17
C ILE A 657 20.97 10.87 -4.83
N GLY A 658 19.90 11.58 -5.22
CA GLY A 658 18.53 11.07 -5.11
C GLY A 658 17.97 11.05 -3.68
N ILE A 659 18.62 11.74 -2.73
CA ILE A 659 18.06 11.94 -1.38
C ILE A 659 16.92 12.95 -1.45
N PRO A 660 15.73 12.62 -0.93
CA PRO A 660 14.56 13.49 -0.97
C PRO A 660 14.78 14.86 -0.33
N ALA A 661 14.09 15.90 -0.83
CA ALA A 661 13.99 17.17 -0.13
C ALA A 661 13.16 17.02 1.15
N GLN A 662 13.43 17.89 2.14
CA GLN A 662 12.62 17.96 3.35
C GLN A 662 11.19 18.36 3.02
N LYS A 663 10.22 17.81 3.77
CA LYS A 663 8.80 18.00 3.55
C LYS A 663 8.10 18.31 4.88
N LEU A 664 7.31 19.37 4.89
CA LEU A 664 6.44 19.73 6.00
C LEU A 664 5.00 19.70 5.51
N PHE A 665 4.16 18.91 6.15
CA PHE A 665 2.73 18.82 5.89
C PHE A 665 1.95 19.25 7.11
N GLY A 666 0.89 20.06 6.91
CA GLY A 666 -0.04 20.46 7.95
C GLY A 666 -1.48 20.33 7.48
N SER A 667 -2.38 19.95 8.37
CA SER A 667 -3.82 20.01 8.09
C SER A 667 -4.62 20.45 9.30
N ILE A 668 -5.73 21.13 9.03
CA ILE A 668 -6.76 21.57 9.98
C ILE A 668 -8.06 20.96 9.52
N SER A 669 -8.65 20.12 10.36
CA SER A 669 -9.94 19.47 10.10
C SER A 669 -10.97 19.94 11.12
N PHE A 670 -12.13 20.31 10.61
CA PHE A 670 -13.27 20.74 11.43
C PHE A 670 -14.46 19.82 11.19
N ARG A 671 -14.94 19.18 12.27
CA ARG A 671 -16.15 18.35 12.25
C ARG A 671 -17.38 19.24 12.37
N LEU A 672 -18.26 19.14 11.39
CA LEU A 672 -19.54 19.86 11.37
C LEU A 672 -20.57 19.08 12.17
N SER A 673 -21.51 19.82 12.79
CA SER A 673 -22.59 19.22 13.56
C SER A 673 -23.45 18.30 12.70
N ASP A 674 -23.76 17.15 13.23
CA ASP A 674 -24.64 16.17 12.60
C ASP A 674 -26.05 16.72 12.40
N LYS A 675 -26.66 16.43 11.26
CA LYS A 675 -28.07 16.68 10.95
C LYS A 675 -28.78 15.35 10.78
N ILE A 676 -30.12 15.38 10.66
CA ILE A 676 -30.98 14.17 10.64
C ILE A 676 -30.43 13.08 9.69
N HIS A 677 -30.07 13.43 8.45
CA HIS A 677 -29.57 12.50 7.45
C HIS A 677 -28.08 12.66 7.14
N TRP A 678 -27.50 13.82 7.45
CA TRP A 678 -26.09 14.12 7.19
C TRP A 678 -25.28 13.91 8.46
N LYS A 679 -24.36 12.93 8.41
CA LYS A 679 -23.54 12.49 9.54
C LYS A 679 -22.06 12.58 9.20
N ASN A 680 -21.26 12.68 10.24
CA ASN A 680 -19.80 12.63 10.13
C ASN A 680 -19.24 13.57 9.05
N SER A 681 -19.80 14.80 8.96
CA SER A 681 -19.33 15.79 8.01
C SER A 681 -18.05 16.45 8.51
N THR A 682 -16.98 16.42 7.70
CA THR A 682 -15.68 17.01 8.06
C THR A 682 -15.14 17.85 6.92
N ALA A 683 -14.78 19.10 7.23
CA ALA A 683 -14.06 19.98 6.32
C ALA A 683 -12.59 20.04 6.73
N THR A 684 -11.67 19.83 5.79
CA THR A 684 -10.22 19.83 6.02
C THR A 684 -9.55 20.80 5.06
N LEU A 685 -8.69 21.66 5.59
CA LEU A 685 -7.71 22.43 4.84
C LEU A 685 -6.33 21.82 5.09
N ASN A 686 -5.56 21.57 4.04
CA ASN A 686 -4.21 21.02 4.15
C ASN A 686 -3.20 21.81 3.34
N GLY A 687 -1.98 21.89 3.84
CA GLY A 687 -0.86 22.55 3.18
C GLY A 687 0.39 21.69 3.23
N GLN A 688 1.16 21.71 2.15
CA GLN A 688 2.42 21.01 2.04
C GLN A 688 3.50 21.97 1.56
N TYR A 689 4.56 22.12 2.33
CA TYR A 689 5.74 22.85 1.94
C TYR A 689 6.89 21.88 1.68
N VAL A 690 7.45 21.93 0.48
CA VAL A 690 8.63 21.15 0.08
C VAL A 690 9.81 22.10 -0.04
N PHE A 691 10.83 21.85 0.76
CA PHE A 691 12.03 22.68 0.78
C PHE A 691 12.88 22.42 -0.47
N LYS A 692 13.69 23.40 -0.86
CA LYS A 692 14.72 23.17 -1.87
C LYS A 692 15.74 22.15 -1.37
N GLN A 693 16.12 21.18 -2.21
CA GLN A 693 17.22 20.28 -1.89
C GLN A 693 18.55 21.02 -2.01
N ASN A 694 19.20 21.30 -0.88
CA ASN A 694 20.45 22.06 -0.83
C ASN A 694 21.67 21.16 -0.55
N HIS A 695 21.46 19.89 -0.17
CA HIS A 695 22.52 18.93 0.13
C HIS A 695 22.76 18.01 -1.07
N LEU A 696 23.42 18.55 -2.09
CA LEU A 696 23.76 17.85 -3.33
C LEU A 696 24.97 18.52 -4.02
N LEU A 697 25.64 17.80 -4.91
CA LEU A 697 26.62 18.37 -5.84
C LEU A 697 25.94 18.68 -7.17
N ILE A 698 25.90 19.95 -7.54
CA ILE A 698 25.25 20.42 -8.79
C ILE A 698 25.90 19.76 -10.01
N THR A 699 27.18 19.42 -9.95
CA THR A 699 27.93 18.78 -11.05
C THR A 699 27.57 17.32 -11.27
N GLN A 700 26.80 16.70 -10.36
CA GLN A 700 26.38 15.28 -10.45
C GLN A 700 24.95 15.13 -11.01
N ASP A 701 24.37 16.20 -11.56
CA ASP A 701 23.03 16.16 -12.13
C ASP A 701 22.96 17.03 -13.40
N PHE A 702 21.99 16.75 -14.28
CA PHE A 702 21.82 17.48 -15.55
C PHE A 702 21.24 18.88 -15.36
N LEU A 703 20.48 19.12 -14.27
CA LEU A 703 19.92 20.41 -13.88
C LEU A 703 20.10 20.67 -12.38
N PRO A 704 20.18 21.95 -11.98
CA PRO A 704 20.10 22.30 -10.56
C PRO A 704 18.77 21.87 -9.95
N PRO A 705 18.72 21.67 -8.61
CA PRO A 705 17.50 21.28 -7.92
C PRO A 705 16.41 22.33 -8.08
N PRO A 706 15.13 21.91 -8.21
CA PRO A 706 14.01 22.82 -8.26
C PRO A 706 13.92 23.73 -7.03
N PRO A 707 13.33 24.93 -7.14
CA PRO A 707 13.06 25.79 -6.00
C PRO A 707 12.08 25.15 -5.02
N ALA A 708 12.04 25.63 -3.78
CA ALA A 708 11.00 25.25 -2.82
C ALA A 708 9.61 25.66 -3.35
N TYR A 709 8.58 24.91 -2.95
CA TYR A 709 7.20 25.17 -3.35
C TYR A 709 6.20 24.86 -2.24
N PHE A 710 5.02 25.47 -2.35
CA PHE A 710 3.90 25.25 -1.43
C PHE A 710 2.66 24.82 -2.20
N LEU A 711 2.01 23.76 -1.72
CA LEU A 711 0.75 23.25 -2.24
C LEU A 711 -0.33 23.39 -1.18
N LEU A 712 -1.47 23.95 -1.55
CA LEU A 712 -2.65 24.07 -0.71
C LEU A 712 -3.74 23.15 -1.26
N GLY A 713 -4.44 22.45 -0.37
CA GLY A 713 -5.57 21.59 -0.74
C GLY A 713 -6.70 21.70 0.27
N THR A 714 -7.88 21.30 -0.15
CA THR A 714 -9.07 21.20 0.73
C THR A 714 -9.83 19.92 0.48
N GLN A 715 -10.54 19.44 1.49
CA GLN A 715 -11.37 18.25 1.43
C GLN A 715 -12.63 18.44 2.26
N LEU A 716 -13.76 17.98 1.72
CA LEU A 716 -15.03 17.87 2.43
C LEU A 716 -15.50 16.41 2.33
N THR A 717 -15.70 15.76 3.45
CA THR A 717 -16.31 14.42 3.53
C THR A 717 -17.63 14.50 4.28
N THR A 718 -18.60 13.69 3.88
CA THR A 718 -19.89 13.61 4.58
C THR A 718 -20.56 12.27 4.29
N GLN A 719 -21.44 11.84 5.18
CA GLN A 719 -22.21 10.61 5.04
C GLN A 719 -23.71 10.94 5.05
N TYR A 720 -24.44 10.41 4.09
CA TYR A 720 -25.89 10.50 4.04
C TYR A 720 -26.51 9.16 4.44
N GLN A 721 -27.19 9.14 5.57
CA GLN A 721 -27.80 7.94 6.12
C GLN A 721 -29.11 7.62 5.39
N LEU A 722 -29.14 6.50 4.69
CA LEU A 722 -30.33 5.88 4.13
C LEU A 722 -30.93 4.91 5.16
N LYS A 723 -32.13 4.37 4.91
CA LYS A 723 -32.79 3.44 5.86
C LYS A 723 -31.98 2.21 6.21
N LYS A 724 -31.28 1.61 5.24
CA LYS A 724 -30.49 0.36 5.40
C LYS A 724 -29.06 0.45 4.92
N SER A 725 -28.63 1.61 4.45
CA SER A 725 -27.32 1.77 3.81
C SER A 725 -26.78 3.19 4.04
N VAL A 726 -25.54 3.41 3.70
CA VAL A 726 -24.85 4.69 3.85
C VAL A 726 -24.27 5.12 2.51
N LEU A 727 -24.55 6.35 2.11
CA LEU A 727 -23.92 6.99 0.96
C LEU A 727 -22.88 7.99 1.47
N LYS A 728 -21.61 7.78 1.11
CA LYS A 728 -20.50 8.63 1.52
C LYS A 728 -20.06 9.51 0.35
N TRP A 729 -19.88 10.79 0.61
CA TRP A 729 -19.43 11.78 -0.35
C TRP A 729 -18.06 12.33 0.04
N ASN A 730 -17.25 12.58 -0.95
CA ASN A 730 -15.93 13.20 -0.80
C ASN A 730 -15.72 14.21 -1.93
N LEU A 731 -15.45 15.46 -1.56
CA LEU A 731 -15.03 16.52 -2.47
C LEU A 731 -13.65 16.96 -2.07
N ARG A 732 -12.72 17.03 -3.00
CA ARG A 732 -11.31 17.38 -2.73
C ARG A 732 -10.77 18.28 -3.83
N VAL A 733 -9.97 19.26 -3.44
CA VAL A 733 -9.20 20.11 -4.38
C VAL A 733 -7.72 19.96 -4.03
N GLU A 734 -6.92 19.52 -4.97
CA GLU A 734 -5.46 19.44 -4.86
C GLU A 734 -4.82 20.59 -5.65
N ASN A 735 -3.68 21.11 -5.16
CA ASN A 735 -3.00 22.27 -5.72
C ASN A 735 -3.95 23.46 -5.98
N MET A 736 -4.72 23.86 -4.98
CA MET A 736 -5.79 24.85 -5.08
C MET A 736 -5.29 26.23 -5.56
N LEU A 737 -4.03 26.55 -5.28
CA LEU A 737 -3.39 27.81 -5.74
C LEU A 737 -2.87 27.71 -7.18
N ASN A 738 -3.03 26.57 -7.84
CA ASN A 738 -2.50 26.27 -9.17
C ASN A 738 -1.00 26.60 -9.30
N THR A 739 -0.23 26.26 -8.25
CA THR A 739 1.21 26.52 -8.16
C THR A 739 1.94 25.73 -9.25
N THR A 740 2.77 26.39 -10.05
CA THR A 740 3.71 25.75 -10.99
C THR A 740 4.93 25.30 -10.21
N TYR A 741 5.26 23.99 -10.28
CA TYR A 741 6.37 23.41 -9.55
C TYR A 741 6.94 22.19 -10.25
N ARG A 742 8.16 21.80 -9.84
CA ARG A 742 8.83 20.55 -10.22
C ARG A 742 9.25 19.82 -8.95
N ASP A 743 8.99 18.52 -8.85
CA ASP A 743 9.49 17.71 -7.72
C ASP A 743 10.91 17.23 -8.00
N TYR A 744 11.80 17.29 -7.01
CA TYR A 744 13.20 16.87 -7.16
C TYR A 744 13.33 15.38 -7.52
N LEU A 745 12.44 14.53 -7.03
CA LEU A 745 12.46 13.09 -7.31
C LEU A 745 11.70 12.70 -8.60
N ASN A 746 11.02 13.65 -9.27
CA ASN A 746 10.43 13.35 -10.58
C ASN A 746 11.51 13.37 -11.66
N ARG A 747 11.74 12.26 -12.33
CA ARG A 747 12.73 12.14 -13.41
C ARG A 747 12.37 12.96 -14.66
N LEU A 748 11.07 13.21 -14.89
CA LEU A 748 10.62 14.09 -15.97
C LEU A 748 10.77 15.59 -15.66
N ARG A 749 11.26 15.98 -14.46
CA ARG A 749 11.53 17.38 -14.11
C ARG A 749 12.50 18.10 -15.06
N TYR A 750 13.29 17.32 -15.80
CA TYR A 750 14.16 17.90 -16.83
C TYR A 750 13.37 18.51 -18.00
N PHE A 751 12.13 18.06 -18.21
CA PHE A 751 11.32 18.43 -19.37
C PHE A 751 10.05 19.17 -18.99
N SER A 752 9.41 18.86 -17.87
CA SER A 752 8.06 19.33 -17.56
C SER A 752 7.84 19.71 -16.10
N ASP A 753 6.83 20.55 -15.90
CA ASP A 753 6.26 20.87 -14.60
C ASP A 753 5.28 19.79 -14.17
N GLU A 754 4.91 19.83 -12.87
CA GLU A 754 3.95 18.91 -12.27
C GLU A 754 2.50 19.34 -12.57
N LYS A 755 1.58 18.45 -12.25
CA LYS A 755 0.13 18.62 -12.39
C LYS A 755 -0.38 19.86 -11.66
N GLY A 756 -1.17 20.70 -12.33
CA GLY A 756 -1.85 21.87 -11.78
C GLY A 756 -3.04 21.51 -10.89
N ILE A 757 -3.96 22.46 -10.72
CA ILE A 757 -5.18 22.29 -9.92
C ILE A 757 -6.00 21.07 -10.35
N ASN A 758 -6.54 20.34 -9.37
CA ASN A 758 -7.37 19.15 -9.61
C ASN A 758 -8.57 19.12 -8.67
N PHE A 759 -9.78 19.12 -9.22
CA PHE A 759 -11.02 18.93 -8.51
C PHE A 759 -11.40 17.44 -8.56
N ILE A 760 -11.65 16.84 -7.41
CA ILE A 760 -11.92 15.40 -7.27
C ILE A 760 -13.22 15.23 -6.49
N MET A 761 -14.11 14.40 -7.03
CA MET A 761 -15.37 14.02 -6.38
C MET A 761 -15.43 12.50 -6.26
N GLY A 762 -15.72 12.00 -5.09
CA GLY A 762 -15.92 10.58 -4.82
C GLY A 762 -17.29 10.31 -4.19
N VAL A 763 -17.88 9.18 -4.57
CA VAL A 763 -19.12 8.64 -3.98
C VAL A 763 -18.89 7.18 -3.65
N SER A 764 -19.27 6.77 -2.44
CA SER A 764 -19.20 5.38 -1.98
C SER A 764 -20.54 4.95 -1.42
N TYR A 765 -20.94 3.71 -1.72
CA TYR A 765 -22.20 3.13 -1.28
C TYR A 765 -21.93 1.74 -0.68
N ASP A 766 -22.33 1.57 0.59
CA ASP A 766 -22.24 0.30 1.31
C ASP A 766 -23.65 -0.33 1.37
N PHE A 767 -23.81 -1.60 1.00
CA PHE A 767 -25.07 -2.34 0.91
C PHE A 767 -25.02 -3.76 1.43
#